data_5c3c548807a638cb7b61b5331a59b746
#
_entry.id   5c3c548807a638cb7b61b5331a59b746
#
_cell.length_a   1.000
_cell.length_b   1.000
_cell.length_c   1.000
_cell.angle_alpha   90.00
_cell.angle_beta   90.00
_cell.angle_gamma   90.00
#
_symmetry.space_group_name_H-M   'P 1'
#
loop_
_entity.id
_entity.type
_entity.pdbx_description
1 polymer ?
#
loop_
_entity_poly.entity_id
_entity_poly.type
_entity_poly.pdbx_seq_one_letter_code
_entity_poly.pdbx_strand_id
1 'polypeptide(L)'
;MAQNNSNSTLEMGTSDQVLVATKRKKTLSYVIGFVAMLVAAAVVVTLVVVLSGNEGGDASPIEGPDAPTTYIPPPPTDATTSSSTTEGILPTTEGPSIELPPSPLELQDVIDGLYSAPIFNASWSSGGKMLFRNDNGDLVHYDIETASTTPLIQNTSQILQGSGRVRQLSADGNQVILAYNIAPVYRYSFLARYAAVNIQSGAAVDILPPEIDSEEAFLQNFVWGPLGTALAFVYRNNIYYQESLTAVPRPITTTGQLNVVYHGIPDWVYEEEVFGSSNAIWFSMDGNKMAYVTFDDSVVRVMRVPHYGVPGSVNYQYTQHHEIRYPKSGTANPSVTVTLFDLLTNLPTTYQAPADLEQPILKTVRFVTNDSIGLMWTNRIQTILKVQLCTIGQTTCTQIYQYEEADGWIDNIPLFFNEEGNAFITILPQTVDGVRYKQVVQVSEGAQNAMWTEQNRVKLAHTVLEILTWTYDDIIWYKATSVEDSAEQHIYAANSTGVSCFTCAIRREDGGECLYNEAEIADSGEWISINCAGPDVPQVFIYNTNGTLALVWDDSAELTSMVTARVLPTTIRLSVPINVGLPAADVHIQAPADYENRTNVPLLVYVYGGPDTALVTKQWSLDWGSSLVSRWGIAIAHIDGRGSGLRGVTNMFALNRKLGTFEIEDQISVTKYLQDNLSWVDGNRTCIWGWSYGGYAASKALAEGGNVFRCAAAVAPVVDWRFYDTIYTERYMDLPSTNAEGYAVSSLLTDQVAEALRDKSYFLIHGTADDNVHYQHAMLLSRLLQRRDVYFTQMSYTDEDHGLVGVRPHLYHALEKFLEEHML
;
A
#
# COMPACT_ATOMS: atom_id res chain seq x y z
N MET A 1 -11.63 -20.26 3.67
CA MET A 1 -11.24 -18.96 4.25
C MET A 1 -10.09 -18.44 3.40
N ALA A 2 -10.40 -17.58 2.46
CA ALA A 2 -9.38 -16.91 1.68
C ALA A 2 -8.71 -15.86 2.59
N GLN A 3 -7.48 -16.10 3.01
CA GLN A 3 -6.66 -15.02 3.53
C GLN A 3 -6.14 -14.26 2.31
N ASN A 4 -6.66 -13.05 2.10
CA ASN A 4 -6.11 -12.12 1.12
C ASN A 4 -4.63 -11.89 1.43
N ASN A 5 -3.77 -12.57 0.71
CA ASN A 5 -2.44 -12.09 0.48
C ASN A 5 -2.52 -11.22 -0.77
N SER A 6 -2.83 -9.94 -0.60
CA SER A 6 -2.48 -8.97 -1.63
C SER A 6 -0.97 -9.01 -1.78
N ASN A 7 -0.51 -9.63 -2.86
CA ASN A 7 0.86 -9.44 -3.31
C ASN A 7 1.03 -7.94 -3.54
N SER A 8 1.84 -7.30 -2.72
CA SER A 8 2.22 -5.93 -2.95
C SER A 8 3.15 -5.85 -4.15
N THR A 9 2.59 -5.93 -5.35
CA THR A 9 3.13 -5.10 -6.42
C THR A 9 2.93 -3.68 -5.92
N LEU A 10 4.03 -2.96 -5.78
CA LEU A 10 4.08 -1.59 -5.28
C LEU A 10 3.08 -0.70 -6.04
N GLU A 11 1.81 -0.72 -5.64
CA GLU A 11 0.82 0.25 -6.06
C GLU A 11 1.03 1.56 -5.30
N MET A 12 2.03 2.32 -5.70
CA MET A 12 2.20 3.70 -5.21
C MET A 12 1.13 4.66 -5.74
N GLY A 13 0.27 4.19 -6.67
CA GLY A 13 -0.81 5.01 -7.24
C GLY A 13 -2.13 5.00 -6.48
N THR A 14 -2.48 3.91 -5.80
CA THR A 14 -3.81 3.75 -5.17
C THR A 14 -3.85 4.12 -3.69
N SER A 15 -2.73 4.12 -2.97
CA SER A 15 -2.70 4.52 -1.56
C SER A 15 -3.04 6.00 -1.33
N ASP A 16 -2.89 6.84 -2.35
CA ASP A 16 -3.16 8.28 -2.25
C ASP A 16 -4.65 8.61 -2.12
N GLN A 17 -5.51 7.82 -2.72
CA GLN A 17 -6.95 8.09 -2.75
C GLN A 17 -7.69 7.60 -1.49
N VAL A 18 -7.30 6.46 -0.92
CA VAL A 18 -8.01 5.87 0.24
C VAL A 18 -7.78 6.64 1.55
N LEU A 19 -6.65 7.34 1.69
CA LEU A 19 -6.29 8.03 2.93
C LEU A 19 -6.94 9.42 3.11
N VAL A 20 -7.38 10.06 2.03
CA VAL A 20 -7.96 11.42 2.10
C VAL A 20 -9.40 11.43 2.62
N ALA A 21 -10.21 10.42 2.29
CA ALA A 21 -11.60 10.32 2.75
C ALA A 21 -11.75 10.19 4.28
N THR A 22 -10.72 9.69 4.97
CA THR A 22 -10.74 9.54 6.44
C THR A 22 -10.39 10.82 7.22
N LYS A 23 -9.83 11.84 6.57
CA LYS A 23 -9.31 13.04 7.28
C LYS A 23 -10.38 14.03 7.79
N ARG A 24 -11.54 14.13 7.14
CA ARG A 24 -12.59 15.07 7.59
C ARG A 24 -13.15 14.80 8.99
N LYS A 25 -13.10 13.55 9.48
CA LYS A 25 -13.56 13.18 10.83
C LYS A 25 -12.50 13.30 11.92
N LYS A 26 -11.19 13.21 11.57
CA LYS A 26 -10.11 13.26 12.57
C LYS A 26 -9.93 14.63 13.23
N THR A 27 -10.07 15.74 12.50
CA THR A 27 -9.87 17.08 13.05
C THR A 27 -10.88 17.41 14.14
N LEU A 28 -12.15 16.97 14.01
CA LEU A 28 -13.16 17.20 15.03
C LEU A 28 -12.94 16.33 16.29
N SER A 29 -12.47 15.09 16.13
CA SER A 29 -12.16 14.21 17.27
C SER A 29 -10.93 14.68 18.06
N TYR A 30 -9.91 15.22 17.40
CA TYR A 30 -8.74 15.79 18.10
C TYR A 30 -9.10 17.07 18.85
N VAL A 31 -9.97 17.91 18.31
CA VAL A 31 -10.46 19.12 19.00
C VAL A 31 -11.30 18.74 20.24
N ILE A 32 -12.16 17.73 20.14
CA ILE A 32 -12.96 17.25 21.27
C ILE A 32 -12.07 16.58 22.33
N GLY A 33 -11.10 15.75 21.93
CA GLY A 33 -10.12 15.14 22.84
C GLY A 33 -9.24 16.16 23.55
N PHE A 34 -8.78 17.19 22.85
CA PHE A 34 -7.98 18.26 23.40
C PHE A 34 -8.78 19.12 24.40
N VAL A 35 -10.04 19.42 24.10
CA VAL A 35 -10.93 20.14 25.01
C VAL A 35 -11.25 19.30 26.26
N ALA A 36 -11.48 17.99 26.12
CA ALA A 36 -11.69 17.09 27.24
C ALA A 36 -10.44 16.97 28.14
N MET A 37 -9.25 16.96 27.55
CA MET A 37 -7.98 16.95 28.28
C MET A 37 -7.74 18.27 29.03
N LEU A 38 -8.09 19.40 28.45
CA LEU A 38 -8.02 20.72 29.13
C LEU A 38 -9.00 20.84 30.29
N VAL A 39 -10.20 20.26 30.15
CA VAL A 39 -11.18 20.22 31.23
C VAL A 39 -10.70 19.30 32.36
N ALA A 40 -10.14 18.14 32.06
CA ALA A 40 -9.56 17.24 33.05
C ALA A 40 -8.36 17.87 33.78
N ALA A 41 -7.48 18.57 33.07
CA ALA A 41 -6.35 19.30 33.64
C ALA A 41 -6.83 20.44 34.56
N ALA A 42 -7.88 21.17 34.16
CA ALA A 42 -8.47 22.21 35.00
C ALA A 42 -9.08 21.65 36.29
N VAL A 43 -9.74 20.48 36.24
CA VAL A 43 -10.30 19.80 37.42
C VAL A 43 -9.17 19.32 38.36
N VAL A 44 -8.07 18.77 37.82
CA VAL A 44 -6.91 18.35 38.60
C VAL A 44 -6.22 19.56 39.27
N VAL A 45 -6.04 20.67 38.54
CA VAL A 45 -5.47 21.89 39.11
C VAL A 45 -6.38 22.46 40.19
N THR A 46 -7.70 22.45 40.01
CA THR A 46 -8.66 22.90 41.04
C THR A 46 -8.65 22.01 42.28
N LEU A 47 -8.52 20.67 42.09
CA LEU A 47 -8.41 19.75 43.21
C LEU A 47 -7.09 19.92 43.98
N VAL A 48 -5.97 20.14 43.27
CA VAL A 48 -4.65 20.41 43.90
C VAL A 48 -4.68 21.74 44.68
N VAL A 49 -5.32 22.78 44.15
CA VAL A 49 -5.45 24.07 44.80
C VAL A 49 -6.37 24.00 46.03
N VAL A 50 -7.41 23.16 45.98
CA VAL A 50 -8.31 22.96 47.15
C VAL A 50 -7.67 22.08 48.24
N LEU A 51 -6.77 21.16 47.86
CA LEU A 51 -6.11 20.27 48.84
C LEU A 51 -4.80 20.85 49.43
N SER A 52 -4.22 21.91 48.81
CA SER A 52 -2.99 22.56 49.31
C SER A 52 -3.20 23.87 50.04
N GLY A 53 -4.45 24.23 50.35
CA GLY A 53 -4.80 25.46 51.08
C GLY A 53 -4.81 25.26 52.55
N ASN A 54 -3.66 25.12 53.21
CA ASN A 54 -3.45 25.57 54.58
C ASN A 54 -1.95 25.61 54.87
N GLU A 55 -1.38 26.80 54.82
CA GLU A 55 -0.44 27.38 55.78
C GLU A 55 0.14 28.68 55.24
N GLY A 56 0.02 29.73 56.04
CA GLY A 56 0.33 31.09 55.63
C GLY A 56 1.82 31.49 55.77
N GLY A 57 2.16 32.58 55.10
CA GLY A 57 3.46 33.27 55.26
C GLY A 57 3.65 34.40 54.27
N ASP A 58 3.62 35.67 54.82
CA ASP A 58 3.78 36.95 54.14
C ASP A 58 5.06 37.06 53.29
N ALA A 59 4.95 37.64 52.08
CA ALA A 59 5.98 38.55 51.54
C ALA A 59 5.41 39.39 50.39
N SER A 60 5.70 40.68 50.43
CA SER A 60 5.23 41.77 49.57
C SER A 60 5.80 41.79 48.13
N PRO A 61 5.21 42.57 47.21
CA PRO A 61 5.46 42.44 45.77
C PRO A 61 6.64 43.29 45.28
N ILE A 62 7.27 42.79 44.23
CA ILE A 62 8.21 43.52 43.38
C ILE A 62 7.54 43.79 42.04
N GLU A 63 7.46 45.06 41.68
CA GLU A 63 7.03 45.57 40.37
C GLU A 63 8.01 45.21 39.25
N GLY A 64 7.50 44.82 38.08
CA GLY A 64 8.26 44.69 36.85
C GLY A 64 7.46 45.24 35.66
N PRO A 65 8.09 45.66 34.57
CA PRO A 65 7.57 46.68 33.66
C PRO A 65 6.71 46.17 32.51
N ASP A 66 5.97 47.11 31.98
CA ASP A 66 4.97 47.13 30.93
C ASP A 66 5.20 46.24 29.67
N ALA A 67 4.12 45.55 29.28
CA ALA A 67 3.97 44.91 27.96
C ALA A 67 3.14 45.81 27.02
N PRO A 68 3.42 45.82 25.70
CA PRO A 68 2.71 46.68 24.75
C PRO A 68 1.33 46.10 24.36
N THR A 69 0.36 47.00 24.35
CA THR A 69 -1.01 46.81 23.90
C THR A 69 -1.12 46.42 22.42
N THR A 70 -1.74 45.27 22.15
CA THR A 70 -2.21 44.89 20.82
C THR A 70 -3.65 45.35 20.59
N TYR A 71 -3.83 46.05 19.49
CA TYR A 71 -5.10 46.55 18.98
C TYR A 71 -5.97 45.40 18.44
N ILE A 72 -7.22 45.30 18.92
CA ILE A 72 -8.26 44.39 18.43
C ILE A 72 -9.34 45.26 17.76
N PRO A 73 -9.67 45.01 16.47
CA PRO A 73 -10.78 45.68 15.82
C PRO A 73 -12.15 45.06 16.25
N PRO A 74 -13.23 45.84 16.33
CA PRO A 74 -14.55 45.37 16.77
C PRO A 74 -15.27 44.56 15.64
N PRO A 75 -16.22 43.65 16.02
CA PRO A 75 -17.00 42.88 15.06
C PRO A 75 -18.12 43.73 14.43
N PRO A 76 -18.55 43.37 13.22
CA PRO A 76 -19.66 44.11 12.58
C PRO A 76 -21.01 43.72 13.19
N THR A 77 -21.81 44.77 13.36
CA THR A 77 -23.15 44.75 13.93
C THR A 77 -24.21 44.19 12.99
N ASP A 78 -25.07 43.36 13.53
CA ASP A 78 -26.33 42.88 12.97
C ASP A 78 -27.28 44.03 12.57
N ALA A 79 -27.95 43.82 11.45
CA ALA A 79 -29.16 44.52 11.11
C ALA A 79 -30.28 43.51 10.82
N THR A 80 -31.20 43.42 11.76
CA THR A 80 -32.54 42.85 11.71
C THR A 80 -33.44 43.63 10.75
N THR A 81 -34.32 43.00 9.98
CA THR A 81 -35.76 42.83 10.28
C THR A 81 -36.58 42.33 9.10
N SER A 82 -37.28 41.32 9.38
CA SER A 82 -38.64 40.85 8.98
C SER A 82 -39.41 41.63 7.93
N SER A 83 -40.05 40.95 6.98
CA SER A 83 -41.50 40.88 6.88
C SER A 83 -41.97 39.85 5.83
N SER A 84 -42.98 39.12 6.24
CA SER A 84 -43.77 38.19 5.46
C SER A 84 -44.67 38.90 4.43
N THR A 85 -44.76 38.38 3.19
CA THR A 85 -45.99 38.38 2.42
C THR A 85 -46.01 37.20 1.45
N THR A 86 -47.04 36.40 1.58
CA THR A 86 -47.55 35.43 0.65
C THR A 86 -48.01 36.10 -0.62
N GLU A 87 -47.61 35.57 -1.83
CA GLU A 87 -48.48 35.56 -2.99
C GLU A 87 -47.84 34.83 -4.21
N GLY A 88 -48.62 33.94 -4.80
CA GLY A 88 -48.67 33.80 -6.27
C GLY A 88 -47.72 32.76 -6.86
N ILE A 89 -48.20 31.53 -6.99
CA ILE A 89 -47.65 30.53 -7.92
C ILE A 89 -47.89 30.98 -9.35
N LEU A 90 -46.81 31.30 -10.08
CA LEU A 90 -46.77 31.35 -11.50
C LEU A 90 -45.87 30.21 -12.01
N PRO A 91 -46.25 29.49 -13.07
CA PRO A 91 -45.42 28.43 -13.61
C PRO A 91 -44.16 29.05 -14.25
N THR A 92 -43.00 28.76 -13.68
CA THR A 92 -41.71 29.05 -14.28
C THR A 92 -41.53 28.10 -15.45
N THR A 93 -41.57 28.63 -16.66
CA THR A 93 -40.94 28.02 -17.84
C THR A 93 -39.44 27.88 -17.54
N GLU A 94 -38.95 26.68 -17.42
CA GLU A 94 -37.53 26.39 -17.46
C GLU A 94 -36.96 27.01 -18.76
N GLY A 95 -36.21 28.09 -18.62
CA GLY A 95 -35.37 28.59 -19.67
C GLY A 95 -34.26 27.57 -19.94
N PRO A 96 -33.66 27.53 -21.14
CA PRO A 96 -32.57 26.63 -21.43
C PRO A 96 -31.51 26.79 -20.35
N SER A 97 -31.15 25.67 -19.71
CA SER A 97 -30.03 25.60 -18.74
C SER A 97 -28.79 26.07 -19.50
N ILE A 98 -28.25 27.21 -19.11
CA ILE A 98 -26.96 27.68 -19.62
C ILE A 98 -25.96 26.69 -19.01
N GLU A 99 -25.51 25.69 -19.77
CA GLU A 99 -24.37 24.86 -19.41
C GLU A 99 -23.16 25.81 -19.30
N LEU A 100 -22.66 25.94 -18.07
CA LEU A 100 -21.41 26.66 -17.85
C LEU A 100 -20.26 25.87 -18.51
N PRO A 101 -19.30 26.57 -19.14
CA PRO A 101 -18.15 25.87 -19.70
C PRO A 101 -17.42 25.10 -18.59
N PRO A 102 -16.82 23.92 -18.90
CA PRO A 102 -16.07 23.14 -17.92
C PRO A 102 -14.99 23.99 -17.25
N SER A 103 -14.85 23.83 -15.94
CA SER A 103 -13.81 24.49 -15.13
C SER A 103 -12.57 23.61 -15.00
N PRO A 104 -11.38 24.17 -14.72
CA PRO A 104 -10.20 23.35 -14.43
C PRO A 104 -10.38 22.44 -13.23
N LEU A 105 -9.55 21.38 -13.16
CA LEU A 105 -9.39 20.52 -11.97
C LEU A 105 -8.59 21.29 -10.90
N GLU A 106 -9.24 21.67 -9.81
CA GLU A 106 -8.58 22.41 -8.75
C GLU A 106 -7.69 21.47 -7.89
N LEU A 107 -6.50 21.96 -7.50
CA LEU A 107 -5.60 21.19 -6.62
C LEU A 107 -6.28 20.82 -5.30
N GLN A 108 -7.06 21.74 -4.71
CA GLN A 108 -7.72 21.49 -3.45
C GLN A 108 -8.73 20.34 -3.54
N ASP A 109 -9.47 20.26 -4.65
CA ASP A 109 -10.43 19.17 -4.89
C ASP A 109 -9.72 17.79 -4.94
N VAL A 110 -8.52 17.75 -5.56
CA VAL A 110 -7.67 16.55 -5.59
C VAL A 110 -7.16 16.19 -4.20
N ILE A 111 -6.67 17.19 -3.44
CA ILE A 111 -6.19 17.00 -2.06
C ILE A 111 -7.32 16.52 -1.13
N ASP A 112 -8.52 17.05 -1.30
CA ASP A 112 -9.70 16.67 -0.53
C ASP A 112 -10.28 15.31 -0.96
N GLY A 113 -9.75 14.70 -2.03
CA GLY A 113 -10.15 13.39 -2.53
C GLY A 113 -11.53 13.38 -3.22
N LEU A 114 -11.97 14.52 -3.76
CA LEU A 114 -13.29 14.62 -4.41
C LEU A 114 -13.38 13.75 -5.68
N TYR A 115 -12.23 13.45 -6.29
CA TYR A 115 -12.15 12.60 -7.48
C TYR A 115 -11.65 11.20 -7.15
N SER A 116 -11.77 10.75 -5.90
CA SER A 116 -11.39 9.37 -5.53
C SER A 116 -12.30 8.36 -6.20
N ALA A 117 -11.70 7.38 -6.87
CA ALA A 117 -12.44 6.28 -7.48
C ALA A 117 -13.18 5.46 -6.41
N PRO A 118 -14.43 5.06 -6.64
CA PRO A 118 -15.07 4.07 -5.79
C PRO A 118 -14.35 2.72 -5.90
N ILE A 119 -14.34 2.01 -4.79
CA ILE A 119 -13.83 0.65 -4.70
C ILE A 119 -14.86 -0.23 -4.01
N PHE A 120 -14.75 -1.54 -4.15
CA PHE A 120 -15.53 -2.45 -3.34
C PHE A 120 -15.16 -2.26 -1.86
N ASN A 121 -16.06 -1.64 -1.10
CA ASN A 121 -15.82 -1.21 0.30
C ASN A 121 -16.45 -2.14 1.33
N ALA A 122 -16.84 -3.36 0.92
CA ALA A 122 -17.38 -4.39 1.77
C ALA A 122 -16.37 -5.54 1.97
N SER A 123 -16.63 -6.39 2.95
CA SER A 123 -15.93 -7.66 3.14
C SER A 123 -16.91 -8.82 2.95
N TRP A 124 -16.50 -9.83 2.22
CA TRP A 124 -17.29 -11.03 2.09
C TRP A 124 -17.45 -11.74 3.44
N SER A 125 -18.63 -12.27 3.68
CA SER A 125 -18.95 -13.13 4.82
C SER A 125 -19.67 -14.39 4.36
N SER A 126 -19.87 -15.36 5.24
CA SER A 126 -20.46 -16.65 4.88
C SER A 126 -21.83 -16.48 4.21
N GLY A 127 -22.13 -17.32 3.20
CA GLY A 127 -23.42 -17.38 2.51
C GLY A 127 -23.67 -16.21 1.58
N GLY A 128 -22.66 -15.67 0.88
CA GLY A 128 -22.82 -14.61 -0.12
C GLY A 128 -23.28 -13.27 0.47
N LYS A 129 -22.99 -13.03 1.74
CA LYS A 129 -23.30 -11.77 2.41
C LYS A 129 -22.11 -10.85 2.41
N MET A 130 -22.37 -9.56 2.44
CA MET A 130 -21.36 -8.50 2.47
C MET A 130 -21.49 -7.65 3.73
N LEU A 131 -20.38 -7.47 4.44
CA LEU A 131 -20.29 -6.67 5.65
C LEU A 131 -19.64 -5.31 5.30
N PHE A 132 -20.36 -4.22 5.54
CA PHE A 132 -19.84 -2.87 5.27
C PHE A 132 -20.49 -1.80 6.17
N ARG A 133 -19.99 -0.59 6.09
CA ARG A 133 -20.65 0.59 6.66
C ARG A 133 -21.48 1.29 5.60
N ASN A 134 -22.78 1.47 5.89
CA ASN A 134 -23.68 2.24 5.05
C ASN A 134 -23.46 3.77 5.21
N ASP A 135 -24.21 4.58 4.46
CA ASP A 135 -24.10 6.05 4.48
C ASP A 135 -24.41 6.68 5.83
N ASN A 136 -25.21 6.02 6.67
CA ASN A 136 -25.46 6.44 8.03
C ASN A 136 -24.28 6.11 8.97
N GLY A 137 -23.30 5.35 8.50
CA GLY A 137 -22.17 4.84 9.26
C GLY A 137 -22.50 3.60 10.10
N ASP A 138 -23.71 3.01 9.95
CA ASP A 138 -24.09 1.76 10.61
C ASP A 138 -23.30 0.60 10.00
N LEU A 139 -22.88 -0.37 10.80
CA LEU A 139 -22.36 -1.63 10.31
C LEU A 139 -23.52 -2.54 9.93
N VAL A 140 -23.55 -2.97 8.69
CA VAL A 140 -24.66 -3.71 8.11
C VAL A 140 -24.19 -4.96 7.36
N HIS A 141 -25.07 -5.95 7.27
CA HIS A 141 -25.00 -7.05 6.31
C HIS A 141 -25.94 -6.76 5.14
N TYR A 142 -25.42 -6.90 3.93
CA TYR A 142 -26.22 -7.02 2.72
C TYR A 142 -26.23 -8.48 2.27
N ASP A 143 -27.40 -9.02 2.03
CA ASP A 143 -27.63 -10.37 1.52
C ASP A 143 -28.01 -10.27 0.05
N ILE A 144 -27.18 -10.83 -0.83
CA ILE A 144 -27.33 -10.72 -2.28
C ILE A 144 -28.57 -11.48 -2.76
N GLU A 145 -28.85 -12.67 -2.19
CA GLU A 145 -29.96 -13.52 -2.63
C GLU A 145 -31.32 -12.90 -2.35
N THR A 146 -31.45 -12.23 -1.20
CA THR A 146 -32.71 -11.59 -0.79
C THR A 146 -32.76 -10.11 -1.10
N ALA A 147 -31.67 -9.52 -1.59
CA ALA A 147 -31.49 -8.09 -1.83
C ALA A 147 -31.88 -7.25 -0.60
N SER A 148 -31.50 -7.71 0.59
CA SER A 148 -31.89 -7.08 1.85
C SER A 148 -30.69 -6.65 2.71
N THR A 149 -30.80 -5.47 3.32
CA THR A 149 -29.81 -4.95 4.27
C THR A 149 -30.28 -5.17 5.71
N THR A 150 -29.45 -5.78 6.53
CA THR A 150 -29.70 -6.00 7.96
C THR A 150 -28.70 -5.18 8.79
N PRO A 151 -29.15 -4.21 9.62
CA PRO A 151 -28.28 -3.51 10.55
C PRO A 151 -27.76 -4.46 11.62
N LEU A 152 -26.43 -4.48 11.83
CA LEU A 152 -25.77 -5.25 12.89
C LEU A 152 -25.43 -4.36 14.08
N ILE A 153 -24.79 -3.22 13.84
CA ILE A 153 -24.40 -2.27 14.89
C ILE A 153 -24.71 -0.86 14.38
N GLN A 154 -25.52 -0.14 15.15
CA GLN A 154 -25.87 1.25 14.81
C GLN A 154 -24.72 2.20 15.10
N ASN A 155 -24.57 3.25 14.30
CA ASN A 155 -23.53 4.28 14.44
C ASN A 155 -23.67 5.14 15.70
N THR A 156 -24.63 4.86 16.56
CA THR A 156 -24.74 5.41 17.93
C THR A 156 -23.72 4.79 18.88
N SER A 157 -23.15 3.64 18.57
CA SER A 157 -22.09 2.99 19.33
C SER A 157 -20.79 3.81 19.28
N GLN A 158 -20.29 4.22 20.45
CA GLN A 158 -19.02 4.95 20.55
C GLN A 158 -17.82 4.12 20.04
N ILE A 159 -17.84 2.80 20.28
CA ILE A 159 -16.80 1.89 19.79
C ILE A 159 -16.83 1.85 18.26
N LEU A 160 -18.02 1.73 17.66
CA LEU A 160 -18.15 1.74 16.19
C LEU A 160 -17.71 3.09 15.59
N GLN A 161 -18.09 4.21 16.21
CA GLN A 161 -17.66 5.55 15.76
C GLN A 161 -16.14 5.74 15.84
N GLY A 162 -15.52 5.19 16.89
CA GLY A 162 -14.06 5.23 17.09
C GLY A 162 -13.30 4.16 16.33
N SER A 163 -13.97 3.16 15.74
CA SER A 163 -13.32 2.09 14.99
C SER A 163 -12.93 2.55 13.58
N GLY A 164 -11.63 2.48 13.26
CA GLY A 164 -11.10 2.89 11.98
C GLY A 164 -10.83 1.73 11.02
N ARG A 165 -10.50 0.56 11.55
CA ARG A 165 -10.10 -0.63 10.78
C ARG A 165 -10.66 -1.89 11.43
N VAL A 166 -10.54 -3.01 10.75
CA VAL A 166 -10.88 -4.37 11.18
C VAL A 166 -12.35 -4.53 11.59
N ARG A 167 -13.11 -5.12 10.71
CA ARG A 167 -14.51 -5.48 10.90
C ARG A 167 -14.66 -6.92 10.43
N GLN A 168 -14.34 -7.86 11.32
CA GLN A 168 -14.44 -9.28 11.02
C GLN A 168 -15.48 -9.91 11.92
N LEU A 169 -16.31 -10.76 11.34
CA LEU A 169 -17.23 -11.62 12.10
C LEU A 169 -16.45 -12.80 12.70
N SER A 170 -16.87 -13.20 13.90
CA SER A 170 -16.50 -14.51 14.44
C SER A 170 -17.02 -15.64 13.56
N ALA A 171 -16.43 -16.81 13.67
CA ALA A 171 -16.84 -17.97 12.88
C ALA A 171 -18.32 -18.39 13.07
N ASP A 172 -18.89 -18.12 14.26
CA ASP A 172 -20.32 -18.36 14.54
C ASP A 172 -21.23 -17.22 14.05
N GLY A 173 -20.67 -16.14 13.49
CA GLY A 173 -21.40 -15.00 12.96
C GLY A 173 -22.08 -14.10 14.00
N ASN A 174 -21.82 -14.30 15.31
CA ASN A 174 -22.53 -13.59 16.38
C ASN A 174 -21.76 -12.39 16.95
N GLN A 175 -20.46 -12.28 16.64
CA GLN A 175 -19.59 -11.23 17.15
C GLN A 175 -18.90 -10.50 16.00
N VAL A 176 -18.72 -9.19 16.13
CA VAL A 176 -17.87 -8.39 15.25
C VAL A 176 -16.70 -7.86 16.06
N ILE A 177 -15.48 -8.06 15.58
CA ILE A 177 -14.32 -7.40 16.16
C ILE A 177 -14.16 -6.00 15.62
N LEU A 178 -13.95 -5.04 16.51
CA LEU A 178 -13.69 -3.64 16.19
C LEU A 178 -12.35 -3.23 16.80
N ALA A 179 -11.48 -2.62 15.98
CA ALA A 179 -10.24 -2.00 16.42
C ALA A 179 -10.44 -0.49 16.55
N TYR A 180 -10.08 0.06 17.70
CA TYR A 180 -10.21 1.48 18.00
C TYR A 180 -8.96 2.02 18.70
N ASN A 181 -8.83 3.35 18.82
CA ASN A 181 -7.61 4.00 19.32
C ASN A 181 -6.36 3.54 18.56
N ILE A 182 -6.46 3.51 17.23
CA ILE A 182 -5.42 2.98 16.35
C ILE A 182 -4.22 3.93 16.33
N ALA A 183 -3.04 3.39 16.60
CA ALA A 183 -1.75 4.06 16.45
C ALA A 183 -0.91 3.31 15.41
N PRO A 184 -0.69 3.85 14.19
CA PRO A 184 0.17 3.23 13.19
C PRO A 184 1.58 3.00 13.73
N VAL A 185 2.21 1.89 13.32
CA VAL A 185 3.60 1.55 13.66
C VAL A 185 4.45 1.61 12.40
N TYR A 186 4.19 0.75 11.41
CA TYR A 186 4.80 0.73 10.09
C TYR A 186 3.71 0.75 9.01
N ARG A 187 4.03 0.33 7.81
CA ARG A 187 3.12 0.37 6.67
C ARG A 187 1.81 -0.40 6.89
N TYR A 188 1.88 -1.60 7.46
CA TYR A 188 0.74 -2.49 7.70
C TYR A 188 0.40 -2.63 9.17
N SER A 189 1.38 -2.52 10.05
CA SER A 189 1.22 -2.73 11.49
C SER A 189 0.71 -1.49 12.21
N PHE A 190 -0.04 -1.74 13.26
CA PHE A 190 -0.56 -0.72 14.16
C PHE A 190 -0.81 -1.33 15.54
N LEU A 191 -0.82 -0.48 16.54
CA LEU A 191 -1.31 -0.79 17.87
C LEU A 191 -2.77 -0.35 17.98
N ALA A 192 -3.63 -1.18 18.53
CA ALA A 192 -5.03 -0.82 18.74
C ALA A 192 -5.60 -1.52 19.99
N ARG A 193 -6.68 -0.94 20.50
CA ARG A 193 -7.57 -1.65 21.42
C ARG A 193 -8.63 -2.38 20.61
N TYR A 194 -9.02 -3.56 21.09
CA TYR A 194 -9.97 -4.41 20.39
C TYR A 194 -11.15 -4.75 21.28
N ALA A 195 -12.34 -4.68 20.72
CA ALA A 195 -13.57 -5.12 21.38
C ALA A 195 -14.38 -6.03 20.44
N ALA A 196 -14.84 -7.16 20.95
CA ALA A 196 -15.82 -8.01 20.30
C ALA A 196 -17.23 -7.50 20.69
N VAL A 197 -18.04 -7.15 19.70
CA VAL A 197 -19.40 -6.64 19.89
C VAL A 197 -20.40 -7.69 19.45
N ASN A 198 -21.28 -8.10 20.35
CA ASN A 198 -22.34 -9.03 20.02
C ASN A 198 -23.41 -8.32 19.17
N ILE A 199 -23.69 -8.84 17.97
CA ILE A 199 -24.57 -8.20 16.99
C ILE A 199 -26.06 -8.16 17.40
N GLN A 200 -26.50 -9.06 18.30
CA GLN A 200 -27.91 -9.11 18.75
C GLN A 200 -28.16 -8.20 19.94
N SER A 201 -27.25 -8.19 20.91
CA SER A 201 -27.43 -7.45 22.17
C SER A 201 -26.72 -6.08 22.17
N GLY A 202 -25.77 -5.85 21.27
CA GLY A 202 -24.89 -4.67 21.28
C GLY A 202 -23.86 -4.69 22.42
N ALA A 203 -23.79 -5.76 23.22
CA ALA A 203 -22.83 -5.87 24.31
C ALA A 203 -21.41 -6.01 23.77
N ALA A 204 -20.48 -5.21 24.30
CA ALA A 204 -19.07 -5.24 23.93
C ALA A 204 -18.24 -5.92 25.02
N VAL A 205 -17.24 -6.71 24.59
CA VAL A 205 -16.24 -7.35 25.46
C VAL A 205 -14.86 -6.96 24.94
N ASP A 206 -14.08 -6.29 25.78
CA ASP A 206 -12.70 -5.93 25.46
C ASP A 206 -11.81 -7.18 25.40
N ILE A 207 -10.89 -7.23 24.45
CA ILE A 207 -9.87 -8.28 24.35
C ILE A 207 -8.66 -7.84 25.13
N LEU A 208 -8.39 -8.53 26.22
CA LEU A 208 -7.41 -8.11 27.21
C LEU A 208 -6.36 -9.21 27.47
N PRO A 209 -5.06 -8.87 27.54
CA PRO A 209 -4.06 -9.77 28.14
C PRO A 209 -4.37 -9.98 29.63
N PRO A 210 -3.94 -11.10 30.24
CA PRO A 210 -4.15 -11.33 31.65
C PRO A 210 -3.58 -10.20 32.53
N GLU A 211 -4.35 -9.75 33.51
CA GLU A 211 -3.94 -8.74 34.52
C GLU A 211 -3.63 -7.34 33.93
N ILE A 212 -4.05 -7.05 32.68
CA ILE A 212 -3.88 -5.75 32.05
C ILE A 212 -5.23 -5.03 31.94
N ASP A 213 -5.26 -3.77 32.36
CA ASP A 213 -6.45 -2.93 32.24
C ASP A 213 -6.73 -2.54 30.78
N SER A 214 -8.01 -2.33 30.47
CA SER A 214 -8.43 -2.04 29.10
C SER A 214 -7.75 -0.78 28.51
N GLU A 215 -7.40 0.20 29.36
CA GLU A 215 -6.72 1.44 28.92
C GLU A 215 -5.27 1.19 28.46
N GLU A 216 -4.62 0.13 28.93
CA GLU A 216 -3.24 -0.24 28.60
C GLU A 216 -3.14 -1.38 27.56
N ALA A 217 -4.25 -2.01 27.21
CA ALA A 217 -4.31 -3.18 26.34
C ALA A 217 -4.24 -2.80 24.85
N PHE A 218 -3.12 -2.21 24.41
CA PHE A 218 -2.83 -2.02 23.00
C PHE A 218 -2.22 -3.29 22.41
N LEU A 219 -2.98 -3.98 21.56
CA LEU A 219 -2.57 -5.22 20.91
C LEU A 219 -1.94 -4.92 19.54
N GLN A 220 -0.99 -5.79 19.16
CA GLN A 220 -0.23 -5.70 17.90
C GLN A 220 -0.88 -6.49 16.77
N ASN A 221 -1.66 -7.52 17.10
CA ASN A 221 -2.38 -8.36 16.13
C ASN A 221 -3.58 -9.00 16.80
N PHE A 222 -4.60 -9.33 15.99
CA PHE A 222 -5.79 -10.08 16.38
C PHE A 222 -6.22 -11.00 15.23
N VAL A 223 -6.52 -12.27 15.55
CA VAL A 223 -6.96 -13.27 14.58
C VAL A 223 -8.08 -14.11 15.20
N TRP A 224 -9.24 -14.17 14.52
CA TRP A 224 -10.28 -15.15 14.88
C TRP A 224 -9.81 -16.57 14.56
N GLY A 225 -10.13 -17.51 15.44
CA GLY A 225 -10.09 -18.91 15.10
C GLY A 225 -11.24 -19.31 14.15
N PRO A 226 -11.15 -20.46 13.47
CA PRO A 226 -12.15 -20.89 12.50
C PRO A 226 -13.44 -21.42 13.11
N LEU A 227 -13.53 -21.57 14.43
CA LEU A 227 -14.67 -22.13 15.13
C LEU A 227 -15.13 -21.24 16.30
N GLY A 228 -16.43 -21.00 16.39
CA GLY A 228 -17.06 -20.27 17.50
C GLY A 228 -16.48 -18.87 17.66
N THR A 229 -16.01 -18.55 18.88
CA THR A 229 -15.35 -17.29 19.24
C THR A 229 -13.92 -17.49 19.75
N ALA A 230 -13.26 -18.58 19.34
CA ALA A 230 -11.85 -18.78 19.61
C ALA A 230 -11.01 -17.70 18.89
N LEU A 231 -9.93 -17.26 19.52
CA LEU A 231 -9.10 -16.18 18.99
C LEU A 231 -7.65 -16.27 19.45
N ALA A 232 -6.76 -15.62 18.68
CA ALA A 232 -5.39 -15.34 19.10
C ALA A 232 -5.12 -13.84 18.97
N PHE A 233 -4.26 -13.31 19.83
CA PHE A 233 -3.79 -11.94 19.73
C PHE A 233 -2.32 -11.82 20.17
N VAL A 234 -1.69 -10.71 19.77
CA VAL A 234 -0.30 -10.44 20.14
C VAL A 234 -0.23 -9.22 21.04
N TYR A 235 0.42 -9.38 22.18
CA TYR A 235 0.73 -8.32 23.13
C TYR A 235 2.20 -8.39 23.57
N ARG A 236 2.92 -7.28 23.44
CA ARG A 236 4.36 -7.20 23.76
C ARG A 236 5.17 -8.33 23.12
N ASN A 237 4.96 -8.54 21.82
CA ASN A 237 5.60 -9.55 20.99
C ASN A 237 5.33 -11.01 21.40
N ASN A 238 4.36 -11.27 22.28
CA ASN A 238 3.96 -12.62 22.67
C ASN A 238 2.54 -12.93 22.23
N ILE A 239 2.34 -14.16 21.77
CA ILE A 239 1.05 -14.68 21.35
C ILE A 239 0.27 -15.17 22.56
N TYR A 240 -0.99 -14.78 22.62
CA TYR A 240 -2.00 -15.29 23.55
C TYR A 240 -3.11 -15.97 22.76
N TYR A 241 -3.61 -17.08 23.29
CA TYR A 241 -4.76 -17.79 22.76
C TYR A 241 -5.90 -17.78 23.76
N GLN A 242 -7.11 -17.60 23.25
CA GLN A 242 -8.34 -17.61 24.03
C GLN A 242 -9.35 -18.52 23.33
N GLU A 243 -9.79 -19.58 24.02
CA GLU A 243 -10.66 -20.61 23.47
C GLU A 243 -12.09 -20.11 23.15
N SER A 244 -12.53 -19.09 23.88
CA SER A 244 -13.76 -18.34 23.64
C SER A 244 -13.69 -16.98 24.30
N LEU A 245 -14.56 -16.01 23.93
CA LEU A 245 -14.60 -14.69 24.55
C LEU A 245 -14.78 -14.71 26.08
N THR A 246 -15.27 -15.80 26.67
CA THR A 246 -15.42 -15.96 28.12
C THR A 246 -14.30 -16.74 28.78
N ALA A 247 -13.43 -17.36 28.02
CA ALA A 247 -12.28 -18.08 28.54
C ALA A 247 -11.15 -17.12 28.96
N VAL A 248 -10.29 -17.53 29.90
CA VAL A 248 -9.10 -16.74 30.25
C VAL A 248 -8.03 -16.91 29.18
N PRO A 249 -7.46 -15.82 28.64
CA PRO A 249 -6.36 -15.91 27.68
C PRO A 249 -5.15 -16.60 28.30
N ARG A 250 -4.53 -17.52 27.55
CA ARG A 250 -3.29 -18.18 27.95
C ARG A 250 -2.14 -17.82 27.02
N PRO A 251 -0.93 -17.61 27.53
CA PRO A 251 0.22 -17.36 26.68
C PRO A 251 0.60 -18.61 25.90
N ILE A 252 0.84 -18.46 24.60
CA ILE A 252 1.43 -19.48 23.73
C ILE A 252 2.94 -19.30 23.69
N THR A 253 3.42 -18.04 23.73
CA THR A 253 4.83 -17.69 23.77
C THR A 253 5.11 -16.77 24.96
N THR A 254 6.34 -16.81 25.46
CA THR A 254 6.78 -16.00 26.62
C THR A 254 8.17 -15.39 26.43
N THR A 255 8.79 -15.60 25.27
CA THR A 255 10.16 -15.16 24.95
C THR A 255 10.20 -13.92 24.07
N GLY A 256 9.05 -13.33 23.75
CA GLY A 256 8.95 -12.08 23.02
C GLY A 256 9.68 -10.94 23.72
N GLN A 257 10.46 -10.17 22.95
CA GLN A 257 11.19 -9.00 23.43
C GLN A 257 10.93 -7.86 22.48
N LEU A 258 10.42 -6.75 23.00
CA LEU A 258 10.14 -5.58 22.20
C LEU A 258 11.38 -5.18 21.39
N ASN A 259 11.17 -4.97 20.08
CA ASN A 259 12.20 -4.59 19.12
C ASN A 259 13.35 -5.59 18.94
N VAL A 260 13.19 -6.87 19.36
CA VAL A 260 14.23 -7.91 19.22
C VAL A 260 13.65 -9.26 18.81
N VAL A 261 12.64 -9.78 19.52
CA VAL A 261 12.04 -11.09 19.23
C VAL A 261 10.54 -10.92 19.08
N TYR A 262 10.03 -11.31 17.93
CA TYR A 262 8.63 -11.18 17.57
C TYR A 262 8.01 -12.56 17.37
N HIS A 263 6.82 -12.76 17.91
CA HIS A 263 6.03 -13.96 17.71
C HIS A 263 4.67 -13.60 17.14
N GLY A 264 4.31 -14.16 15.99
CA GLY A 264 2.99 -13.99 15.37
C GLY A 264 2.75 -12.65 14.71
N ILE A 265 3.76 -11.79 14.68
CA ILE A 265 3.85 -10.56 13.90
C ILE A 265 5.23 -10.49 13.26
N PRO A 266 5.38 -9.95 12.06
CA PRO A 266 6.68 -9.78 11.43
C PRO A 266 7.50 -8.66 12.10
N ASP A 267 8.82 -8.69 11.89
CA ASP A 267 9.72 -7.55 12.05
C ASP A 267 9.57 -6.58 10.86
N TRP A 268 10.30 -5.45 10.89
CA TRP A 268 10.19 -4.41 9.86
C TRP A 268 10.40 -4.95 8.43
N VAL A 269 11.49 -5.72 8.19
CA VAL A 269 11.83 -6.15 6.83
C VAL A 269 10.91 -7.24 6.29
N TYR A 270 10.40 -8.12 7.14
CA TYR A 270 9.40 -9.11 6.70
C TYR A 270 8.01 -8.51 6.51
N GLU A 271 7.65 -7.51 7.29
CA GLU A 271 6.40 -6.76 7.09
C GLU A 271 6.41 -6.06 5.74
N GLU A 272 7.47 -5.31 5.44
CA GLU A 272 7.57 -4.47 4.25
C GLU A 272 7.82 -5.30 2.98
N GLU A 273 8.80 -6.22 3.00
CA GLU A 273 9.36 -6.81 1.79
C GLU A 273 8.89 -8.24 1.50
N VAL A 274 8.25 -8.92 2.46
CA VAL A 274 7.89 -10.33 2.28
C VAL A 274 6.42 -10.60 2.47
N PHE A 275 5.86 -10.27 3.64
CA PHE A 275 4.48 -10.65 3.95
C PHE A 275 3.46 -9.62 3.46
N GLY A 276 3.82 -8.34 3.34
CA GLY A 276 2.88 -7.27 3.03
C GLY A 276 1.73 -7.21 4.04
N SER A 277 1.99 -7.60 5.28
CA SER A 277 0.99 -7.80 6.32
C SER A 277 1.61 -7.74 7.71
N SER A 278 0.84 -7.32 8.70
CA SER A 278 1.20 -7.38 10.12
C SER A 278 0.89 -8.73 10.79
N ASN A 279 0.41 -9.72 10.04
CA ASN A 279 0.01 -11.02 10.58
C ASN A 279 0.99 -12.14 10.23
N ALA A 280 1.40 -12.90 11.27
CA ALA A 280 2.18 -14.12 11.12
C ALA A 280 1.61 -15.27 11.98
N ILE A 281 0.26 -15.36 12.07
CA ILE A 281 -0.49 -16.42 12.77
C ILE A 281 -1.54 -17.00 11.84
N TRP A 282 -1.66 -18.32 11.79
CA TRP A 282 -2.67 -19.06 11.03
C TRP A 282 -3.24 -20.20 11.88
N PHE A 283 -4.54 -20.46 11.73
CA PHE A 283 -5.21 -21.62 12.35
C PHE A 283 -5.42 -22.74 11.32
N SER A 284 -5.38 -24.00 11.78
CA SER A 284 -5.90 -25.14 11.02
C SER A 284 -7.41 -25.00 10.83
N MET A 285 -8.01 -25.63 9.82
CA MET A 285 -9.44 -25.55 9.54
C MET A 285 -10.31 -26.09 10.70
N ASP A 286 -9.82 -27.09 11.43
CA ASP A 286 -10.51 -27.67 12.60
C ASP A 286 -10.28 -26.87 13.90
N GLY A 287 -9.48 -25.78 13.84
CA GLY A 287 -9.19 -24.90 14.97
C GLY A 287 -8.31 -25.54 16.07
N ASN A 288 -7.80 -26.75 15.87
CA ASN A 288 -7.01 -27.47 16.89
C ASN A 288 -5.52 -27.19 16.84
N LYS A 289 -5.04 -26.58 15.77
CA LYS A 289 -3.64 -26.22 15.56
C LYS A 289 -3.50 -24.76 15.21
N MET A 290 -2.36 -24.20 15.54
CA MET A 290 -1.97 -22.82 15.19
C MET A 290 -0.54 -22.84 14.68
N ALA A 291 -0.31 -22.35 13.49
CA ALA A 291 1.00 -22.05 12.95
C ALA A 291 1.35 -20.58 13.25
N TYR A 292 2.59 -20.31 13.65
CA TYR A 292 3.09 -18.96 13.79
C TYR A 292 4.57 -18.87 13.45
N VAL A 293 5.00 -17.67 13.08
CA VAL A 293 6.41 -17.37 12.81
C VAL A 293 7.03 -16.62 13.97
N THR A 294 8.27 -16.97 14.25
CA THR A 294 9.15 -16.24 15.18
C THR A 294 10.26 -15.58 14.39
N PHE A 295 10.45 -14.27 14.59
CA PHE A 295 11.53 -13.47 14.02
C PHE A 295 12.46 -13.05 15.16
N ASP A 296 13.76 -13.35 15.03
CA ASP A 296 14.81 -12.98 15.98
C ASP A 296 15.78 -12.01 15.30
N ASP A 297 15.64 -10.75 15.67
CA ASP A 297 16.42 -9.63 15.17
C ASP A 297 17.66 -9.33 16.01
N SER A 298 18.03 -10.19 16.94
CA SER A 298 19.16 -9.94 17.87
C SER A 298 20.46 -9.57 17.17
N VAL A 299 20.66 -10.06 15.92
CA VAL A 299 21.84 -9.79 15.08
C VAL A 299 21.63 -8.61 14.11
N VAL A 300 20.40 -8.15 13.94
CA VAL A 300 20.07 -7.03 13.05
C VAL A 300 20.47 -5.71 13.68
N ARG A 301 21.13 -4.85 12.92
CA ARG A 301 21.58 -3.55 13.41
C ARG A 301 20.43 -2.58 13.58
N VAL A 302 20.55 -1.71 14.59
CA VAL A 302 19.57 -0.68 14.90
C VAL A 302 19.84 0.57 14.07
N MET A 303 18.80 1.03 13.39
CA MET A 303 18.69 2.37 12.84
C MET A 303 17.94 3.26 13.83
N ARG A 304 18.43 4.48 14.05
CA ARG A 304 17.80 5.47 14.93
C ARG A 304 17.22 6.59 14.08
N VAL A 305 15.92 6.71 14.14
CA VAL A 305 15.17 7.77 13.45
C VAL A 305 14.81 8.84 14.46
N PRO A 306 15.22 10.12 14.25
CA PRO A 306 14.92 11.19 15.18
C PRO A 306 13.43 11.55 15.14
N HIS A 307 12.88 11.85 16.32
CA HIS A 307 11.53 12.37 16.48
C HIS A 307 11.60 13.68 17.28
N TYR A 308 11.18 14.79 16.66
CA TYR A 308 11.30 16.15 17.21
C TYR A 308 10.07 16.53 18.02
N GLY A 309 8.90 15.95 17.69
CA GLY A 309 7.67 16.05 18.44
C GLY A 309 6.91 17.37 18.30
N VAL A 310 5.99 17.61 19.21
CA VAL A 310 5.04 18.73 19.13
C VAL A 310 5.74 20.04 19.56
N PRO A 311 5.71 21.09 18.73
CA PRO A 311 6.26 22.40 19.09
C PRO A 311 5.73 22.94 20.40
N GLY A 312 6.64 23.41 21.27
CA GLY A 312 6.29 23.98 22.59
C GLY A 312 6.05 22.94 23.70
N SER A 313 6.06 21.64 23.43
CA SER A 313 5.94 20.61 24.44
C SER A 313 7.28 20.34 25.13
N VAL A 314 7.31 20.47 26.46
CA VAL A 314 8.52 20.17 27.27
C VAL A 314 8.91 18.70 27.22
N ASN A 315 8.02 17.80 26.84
CA ASN A 315 8.32 16.37 26.68
C ASN A 315 9.30 16.12 25.52
N TYR A 316 9.40 17.05 24.57
CA TYR A 316 10.31 17.04 23.41
C TYR A 316 11.46 18.04 23.53
N GLN A 317 11.78 18.48 24.77
CA GLN A 317 12.96 19.33 24.98
C GLN A 317 14.27 18.68 24.49
N TYR A 318 14.34 17.37 24.57
CA TYR A 318 15.38 16.54 23.97
C TYR A 318 14.75 15.69 22.86
N THR A 319 15.36 15.69 21.68
CA THR A 319 14.93 14.86 20.55
C THR A 319 14.88 13.40 20.97
N GLN A 320 13.72 12.78 20.74
CA GLN A 320 13.54 11.36 20.94
C GLN A 320 14.06 10.59 19.71
N HIS A 321 14.27 9.29 19.85
CA HIS A 321 14.69 8.43 18.74
C HIS A 321 13.86 7.16 18.75
N HIS A 322 13.27 6.83 17.60
CA HIS A 322 12.72 5.51 17.34
C HIS A 322 13.83 4.58 16.89
N GLU A 323 13.98 3.45 17.57
CA GLU A 323 14.95 2.42 17.23
C GLU A 323 14.27 1.35 16.39
N ILE A 324 14.73 1.17 15.15
CA ILE A 324 14.23 0.18 14.21
C ILE A 324 15.35 -0.79 13.89
N ARG A 325 15.14 -2.08 14.05
CA ARG A 325 16.06 -3.08 13.54
C ARG A 325 15.83 -3.24 12.05
N TYR A 326 16.76 -2.69 11.31
CA TYR A 326 16.67 -2.56 9.86
C TYR A 326 17.95 -3.13 9.20
N PRO A 327 17.85 -4.24 8.46
CA PRO A 327 19.01 -4.85 7.84
C PRO A 327 19.35 -4.13 6.53
N LYS A 328 20.42 -3.33 6.51
CA LYS A 328 20.90 -2.69 5.26
C LYS A 328 21.68 -3.68 4.42
N SER A 329 21.62 -3.54 3.10
CA SER A 329 22.27 -4.44 2.14
C SER A 329 23.71 -4.80 2.55
N GLY A 330 24.03 -6.09 2.53
CA GLY A 330 25.30 -6.64 3.01
C GLY A 330 25.39 -6.88 4.54
N THR A 331 24.33 -6.59 5.32
CA THR A 331 24.32 -6.86 6.77
C THR A 331 23.45 -8.09 7.09
N ALA A 332 23.41 -8.51 8.35
CA ALA A 332 22.65 -9.69 8.77
C ALA A 332 21.14 -9.47 8.70
N ASN A 333 20.42 -10.46 8.19
CA ASN A 333 18.96 -10.56 8.24
C ASN A 333 18.52 -11.17 9.58
N PRO A 334 17.23 -11.04 9.97
CA PRO A 334 16.63 -11.75 11.07
C PRO A 334 16.73 -13.27 10.90
N SER A 335 16.78 -13.98 12.02
CA SER A 335 16.64 -15.44 12.04
C SER A 335 15.17 -15.81 12.18
N VAL A 336 14.69 -16.72 11.32
CA VAL A 336 13.26 -17.03 11.21
C VAL A 336 13.01 -18.51 11.48
N THR A 337 12.01 -18.81 12.31
CA THR A 337 11.53 -20.18 12.56
C THR A 337 10.01 -20.23 12.47
N VAL A 338 9.47 -21.37 12.06
CA VAL A 338 8.02 -21.62 12.00
C VAL A 338 7.65 -22.65 13.06
N THR A 339 6.64 -22.37 13.86
CA THR A 339 6.13 -23.31 14.86
C THR A 339 4.69 -23.70 14.54
N LEU A 340 4.43 -25.00 14.46
CA LEU A 340 3.08 -25.57 14.46
C LEU A 340 2.77 -26.03 15.88
N PHE A 341 1.80 -25.37 16.51
CA PHE A 341 1.41 -25.56 17.89
C PHE A 341 0.09 -26.33 17.99
N ASP A 342 0.10 -27.42 18.73
CA ASP A 342 -1.12 -28.18 19.03
C ASP A 342 -1.84 -27.57 20.23
N LEU A 343 -3.00 -26.99 20.01
CA LEU A 343 -3.78 -26.27 21.01
C LEU A 343 -4.46 -27.22 22.04
N LEU A 344 -4.63 -28.50 21.70
CA LEU A 344 -5.22 -29.52 22.58
C LEU A 344 -4.19 -30.10 23.54
N THR A 345 -3.00 -30.40 23.05
CA THR A 345 -1.92 -31.02 23.85
C THR A 345 -0.96 -29.99 24.43
N ASN A 346 -1.00 -28.73 23.96
CA ASN A 346 -0.05 -27.66 24.29
C ASN A 346 1.41 -27.97 23.91
N LEU A 347 1.61 -28.71 22.83
CA LEU A 347 2.95 -29.09 22.35
C LEU A 347 3.31 -28.35 21.07
N PRO A 348 4.46 -27.64 21.04
CA PRO A 348 5.00 -27.03 19.84
C PRO A 348 5.81 -28.04 19.01
N THR A 349 5.77 -27.91 17.70
CA THR A 349 6.74 -28.50 16.77
C THR A 349 7.34 -27.37 15.93
N THR A 350 8.64 -27.10 16.13
CA THR A 350 9.32 -25.98 15.48
C THR A 350 10.15 -26.49 14.30
N TYR A 351 10.02 -25.79 13.16
CA TYR A 351 10.69 -26.09 11.91
C TYR A 351 11.72 -25.02 11.57
N GLN A 352 12.86 -25.49 11.07
CA GLN A 352 13.94 -24.67 10.57
C GLN A 352 13.90 -24.61 9.04
N ALA A 353 14.51 -23.58 8.46
CA ALA A 353 14.73 -23.51 7.02
C ALA A 353 15.58 -24.70 6.49
N PRO A 354 15.50 -25.02 5.19
CA PRO A 354 16.39 -25.99 4.55
C PRO A 354 17.85 -25.65 4.82
N ALA A 355 18.64 -26.64 5.33
CA ALA A 355 20.02 -26.42 5.79
C ALA A 355 20.99 -26.07 4.64
N ASP A 356 20.62 -26.36 3.40
CA ASP A 356 21.41 -26.11 2.20
C ASP A 356 21.02 -24.80 1.48
N LEU A 357 20.09 -24.00 2.04
CA LEU A 357 19.86 -22.63 1.61
C LEU A 357 20.74 -21.67 2.42
N GLU A 358 21.50 -20.86 1.73
CA GLU A 358 22.33 -19.82 2.34
C GLU A 358 21.45 -18.66 2.82
N GLN A 359 21.48 -18.34 4.11
CA GLN A 359 20.74 -17.25 4.75
C GLN A 359 19.27 -17.16 4.26
N PRO A 360 18.47 -18.21 4.53
CA PRO A 360 17.14 -18.38 3.92
C PRO A 360 16.16 -17.30 4.32
N ILE A 361 15.24 -16.98 3.38
CA ILE A 361 14.10 -16.10 3.57
C ILE A 361 12.83 -16.93 3.47
N LEU A 362 11.97 -16.85 4.47
CA LEU A 362 10.65 -17.47 4.49
C LEU A 362 9.67 -16.61 3.67
N LYS A 363 9.17 -17.13 2.56
CA LYS A 363 8.24 -16.42 1.69
C LYS A 363 6.78 -16.59 2.11
N THR A 364 6.39 -17.81 2.51
CA THR A 364 4.98 -18.13 2.77
C THR A 364 4.83 -19.32 3.72
N VAL A 365 3.76 -19.29 4.51
CA VAL A 365 3.27 -20.38 5.37
C VAL A 365 1.81 -20.66 5.01
N ARG A 366 1.46 -21.92 4.75
CA ARG A 366 0.09 -22.34 4.44
C ARG A 366 -0.26 -23.65 5.13
N PHE A 367 -1.45 -23.76 5.72
CA PHE A 367 -1.98 -25.07 6.08
C PHE A 367 -2.30 -25.88 4.82
N VAL A 368 -1.86 -27.14 4.82
CA VAL A 368 -2.13 -28.13 3.75
C VAL A 368 -3.22 -29.05 4.21
N THR A 369 -3.12 -29.55 5.44
CA THR A 369 -4.13 -30.31 6.17
C THR A 369 -4.23 -29.78 7.59
N ASN A 370 -5.12 -30.34 8.43
CA ASN A 370 -5.17 -29.93 9.84
C ASN A 370 -3.87 -30.25 10.62
N ASP A 371 -3.04 -31.17 10.14
CA ASP A 371 -1.82 -31.61 10.82
C ASP A 371 -0.53 -31.25 10.06
N SER A 372 -0.62 -30.57 8.93
CA SER A 372 0.56 -30.23 8.10
C SER A 372 0.49 -28.83 7.51
N ILE A 373 1.67 -28.24 7.35
CA ILE A 373 1.87 -26.92 6.73
C ILE A 373 2.86 -27.01 5.57
N GLY A 374 2.62 -26.23 4.54
CA GLY A 374 3.56 -25.95 3.45
C GLY A 374 4.37 -24.70 3.78
N LEU A 375 5.69 -24.78 3.64
CA LEU A 375 6.62 -23.67 3.84
C LEU A 375 7.36 -23.41 2.55
N MET A 376 7.39 -22.14 2.10
CA MET A 376 8.13 -21.70 0.96
C MET A 376 9.33 -20.85 1.40
N TRP A 377 10.53 -21.25 0.98
CA TRP A 377 11.77 -20.60 1.32
C TRP A 377 12.58 -20.23 0.09
N THR A 378 13.32 -19.13 0.14
CA THR A 378 14.35 -18.79 -0.84
C THR A 378 15.72 -18.66 -0.18
N ASN A 379 16.80 -18.75 -1.00
CA ASN A 379 18.11 -18.27 -0.56
C ASN A 379 18.10 -16.73 -0.43
N ARG A 380 19.13 -16.18 0.15
CA ARG A 380 19.25 -14.73 0.45
C ARG A 380 19.08 -13.84 -0.78
N ILE A 381 19.68 -14.18 -1.91
CA ILE A 381 19.59 -13.42 -3.17
C ILE A 381 18.35 -13.79 -4.00
N GLN A 382 17.49 -14.64 -3.47
CA GLN A 382 16.17 -14.98 -4.02
C GLN A 382 16.21 -15.54 -5.45
N THR A 383 17.14 -16.41 -5.72
CA THR A 383 17.29 -17.13 -6.99
C THR A 383 16.97 -18.61 -6.89
N ILE A 384 16.95 -19.18 -5.68
CA ILE A 384 16.59 -20.58 -5.42
C ILE A 384 15.40 -20.61 -4.49
N LEU A 385 14.34 -21.32 -4.87
CA LEU A 385 13.12 -21.52 -4.11
C LEU A 385 12.97 -22.98 -3.74
N LYS A 386 12.56 -23.24 -2.49
CA LYS A 386 12.21 -24.57 -2.00
C LYS A 386 10.86 -24.56 -1.32
N VAL A 387 10.05 -25.57 -1.61
CA VAL A 387 8.79 -25.84 -0.91
C VAL A 387 8.95 -27.10 -0.07
N GLN A 388 8.62 -26.99 1.22
CA GLN A 388 8.64 -28.06 2.21
C GLN A 388 7.24 -28.37 2.71
N LEU A 389 6.97 -29.65 2.95
CA LEU A 389 5.80 -30.13 3.68
C LEU A 389 6.24 -30.55 5.08
N CYS A 390 5.66 -29.95 6.11
CA CYS A 390 6.00 -30.15 7.51
C CYS A 390 4.79 -30.65 8.29
N THR A 391 4.94 -31.79 9.00
CA THR A 391 3.83 -32.43 9.73
C THR A 391 4.07 -32.35 11.24
N ILE A 392 3.01 -32.09 12.00
CA ILE A 392 3.06 -31.96 13.44
C ILE A 392 3.69 -33.22 14.09
N GLY A 393 4.52 -33.01 15.12
CA GLY A 393 5.24 -34.07 15.80
C GLY A 393 6.46 -34.62 15.07
N GLN A 394 6.70 -34.20 13.79
CA GLN A 394 7.91 -34.49 13.03
C GLN A 394 8.80 -33.25 13.03
N THR A 395 10.04 -33.38 13.47
CA THR A 395 10.99 -32.24 13.54
C THR A 395 11.66 -31.91 12.20
N THR A 396 11.49 -32.78 11.21
CA THR A 396 12.03 -32.60 9.86
C THR A 396 10.89 -32.49 8.83
N CYS A 397 11.03 -31.51 7.93
CA CYS A 397 10.11 -31.34 6.80
C CYS A 397 10.59 -32.12 5.58
N THR A 398 9.67 -32.54 4.72
CA THR A 398 9.97 -33.15 3.42
C THR A 398 10.03 -32.05 2.36
N GLN A 399 11.17 -31.91 1.66
CA GLN A 399 11.22 -31.05 0.48
C GLN A 399 10.42 -31.70 -0.65
N ILE A 400 9.40 -31.01 -1.15
CA ILE A 400 8.51 -31.49 -2.20
C ILE A 400 8.82 -30.88 -3.56
N TYR A 401 9.38 -29.66 -3.57
CA TYR A 401 9.65 -28.94 -4.82
C TYR A 401 10.88 -28.01 -4.68
N GLN A 402 11.53 -27.76 -5.82
CA GLN A 402 12.60 -26.76 -5.95
C GLN A 402 12.52 -26.10 -7.32
N TYR A 403 12.73 -24.78 -7.34
CA TYR A 403 12.85 -23.99 -8.55
C TYR A 403 14.12 -23.11 -8.47
N GLU A 404 14.74 -22.87 -9.60
CA GLU A 404 15.91 -21.99 -9.71
C GLU A 404 15.72 -21.03 -10.88
N GLU A 405 15.86 -19.72 -10.62
CA GLU A 405 15.84 -18.66 -11.62
C GLU A 405 17.27 -18.22 -11.91
N ALA A 406 17.76 -18.52 -13.11
CA ALA A 406 19.14 -18.24 -13.49
C ALA A 406 19.37 -16.84 -14.07
N ASP A 407 18.32 -16.26 -14.67
CA ASP A 407 18.42 -15.01 -15.42
C ASP A 407 17.99 -13.76 -14.63
N GLY A 408 17.33 -13.97 -13.49
CA GLY A 408 16.72 -12.90 -12.72
C GLY A 408 16.59 -13.24 -11.23
N TRP A 409 15.40 -13.06 -10.72
CA TRP A 409 15.05 -13.27 -9.31
C TRP A 409 13.68 -13.93 -9.16
N ILE A 410 13.38 -14.37 -7.97
CA ILE A 410 12.09 -14.92 -7.58
C ILE A 410 11.36 -13.90 -6.70
N ASP A 411 10.20 -13.46 -7.15
CA ASP A 411 9.34 -12.51 -6.43
C ASP A 411 8.69 -13.14 -5.18
N ASN A 412 7.86 -12.38 -4.49
CA ASN A 412 6.94 -12.91 -3.51
C ASN A 412 5.77 -13.57 -4.26
N ILE A 413 5.81 -14.89 -4.38
CA ILE A 413 4.84 -15.68 -5.14
C ILE A 413 3.87 -16.40 -4.20
N PRO A 414 2.61 -16.62 -4.62
CA PRO A 414 1.62 -17.32 -3.81
C PRO A 414 1.87 -18.81 -3.72
N LEU A 415 1.27 -19.44 -2.70
CA LEU A 415 1.26 -20.90 -2.51
C LEU A 415 -0.17 -21.33 -2.12
N PHE A 416 -0.87 -21.99 -3.02
CA PHE A 416 -2.21 -22.54 -2.79
C PHE A 416 -2.18 -24.05 -2.95
N PHE A 417 -2.53 -24.79 -1.91
CA PHE A 417 -2.69 -26.25 -1.99
C PHE A 417 -4.13 -26.63 -2.34
N ASN A 418 -4.31 -27.76 -3.04
CA ASN A 418 -5.62 -28.39 -3.18
C ASN A 418 -6.02 -29.06 -1.85
N GLU A 419 -7.29 -29.48 -1.74
CA GLU A 419 -7.82 -30.07 -0.50
C GLU A 419 -7.12 -31.37 -0.09
N GLU A 420 -6.70 -32.17 -1.08
CA GLU A 420 -6.00 -33.43 -0.81
C GLU A 420 -4.54 -33.20 -0.37
N GLY A 421 -4.01 -32.00 -0.53
CA GLY A 421 -2.62 -31.66 -0.19
C GLY A 421 -1.56 -32.34 -1.08
N ASN A 422 -1.98 -32.85 -2.24
CA ASN A 422 -1.11 -33.56 -3.19
C ASN A 422 -0.73 -32.73 -4.43
N ALA A 423 -1.19 -31.48 -4.48
CA ALA A 423 -0.83 -30.49 -5.49
C ALA A 423 -0.88 -29.08 -4.92
N PHE A 424 -0.08 -28.18 -5.49
CA PHE A 424 -0.22 -26.75 -5.24
C PHE A 424 -0.10 -25.95 -6.54
N ILE A 425 -0.60 -24.73 -6.54
CA ILE A 425 -0.40 -23.75 -7.61
C ILE A 425 0.39 -22.57 -7.10
N THR A 426 1.16 -21.98 -8.01
CA THR A 426 1.97 -20.78 -7.79
C THR A 426 2.17 -20.01 -9.09
N ILE A 427 2.89 -18.89 -9.07
CA ILE A 427 3.23 -18.08 -10.25
C ILE A 427 4.72 -18.24 -10.52
N LEU A 428 5.07 -18.76 -11.72
CA LEU A 428 6.47 -18.89 -12.15
C LEU A 428 6.63 -18.47 -13.61
N PRO A 429 7.83 -18.00 -14.00
CA PRO A 429 8.14 -17.75 -15.40
C PRO A 429 8.03 -19.01 -16.27
N GLN A 430 7.21 -18.95 -17.33
CA GLN A 430 7.03 -20.02 -18.31
C GLN A 430 7.15 -19.46 -19.72
N THR A 431 7.69 -20.26 -20.66
CA THR A 431 7.82 -19.84 -22.06
C THR A 431 6.52 -20.11 -22.83
N VAL A 432 5.99 -19.04 -23.42
CA VAL A 432 4.84 -19.08 -24.33
C VAL A 432 5.25 -18.34 -25.61
N ASP A 433 5.13 -19.00 -26.75
CA ASP A 433 5.49 -18.47 -28.09
C ASP A 433 6.91 -17.84 -28.16
N GLY A 434 7.85 -18.41 -27.40
CA GLY A 434 9.25 -17.98 -27.39
C GLY A 434 9.57 -16.82 -26.44
N VAL A 435 8.58 -16.29 -25.71
CA VAL A 435 8.73 -15.25 -24.67
C VAL A 435 8.41 -15.85 -23.31
N ARG A 436 9.14 -15.45 -22.27
CA ARG A 436 8.88 -15.87 -20.89
C ARG A 436 7.91 -14.88 -20.21
N TYR A 437 6.81 -15.43 -19.69
CA TYR A 437 5.80 -14.69 -18.91
C TYR A 437 5.62 -15.31 -17.53
N LYS A 438 5.20 -14.52 -16.54
CA LYS A 438 4.65 -15.04 -15.29
C LYS A 438 3.35 -15.80 -15.60
N GLN A 439 3.29 -17.09 -15.22
CA GLN A 439 2.16 -17.97 -15.53
C GLN A 439 1.72 -18.73 -14.27
N VAL A 440 0.48 -19.19 -14.24
CA VAL A 440 0.02 -20.10 -13.19
C VAL A 440 0.60 -21.50 -13.47
N VAL A 441 1.40 -21.99 -12.54
CA VAL A 441 2.02 -23.32 -12.58
C VAL A 441 1.43 -24.18 -11.46
N GLN A 442 0.94 -25.36 -11.83
CA GLN A 442 0.57 -26.41 -10.88
C GLN A 442 1.77 -27.35 -10.68
N VAL A 443 2.06 -27.67 -9.43
CA VAL A 443 3.07 -28.63 -9.04
C VAL A 443 2.35 -29.77 -8.31
N SER A 444 2.45 -31.00 -8.84
CA SER A 444 1.71 -32.16 -8.33
C SER A 444 2.62 -33.29 -7.92
N GLU A 445 2.20 -34.07 -6.95
CA GLU A 445 2.92 -35.26 -6.47
C GLU A 445 3.19 -36.24 -7.61
N GLY A 446 4.46 -36.64 -7.73
CA GLY A 446 4.89 -37.62 -8.70
C GLY A 446 4.58 -39.05 -8.28
N ALA A 447 4.54 -40.00 -9.24
CA ALA A 447 4.33 -41.41 -8.93
C ALA A 447 5.49 -41.95 -8.07
N GLN A 448 5.17 -42.69 -6.98
CA GLN A 448 6.11 -43.46 -6.16
C GLN A 448 7.20 -42.62 -5.43
N ASN A 449 6.81 -41.61 -4.66
CA ASN A 449 7.73 -40.74 -3.90
C ASN A 449 8.77 -39.98 -4.76
N ALA A 450 8.48 -39.71 -6.03
CA ALA A 450 9.28 -38.83 -6.88
C ALA A 450 9.06 -37.37 -6.48
N MET A 451 10.05 -36.51 -6.79
CA MET A 451 9.86 -35.06 -6.69
C MET A 451 8.59 -34.66 -7.46
N TRP A 452 7.89 -33.67 -6.92
CA TRP A 452 6.69 -33.13 -7.53
C TRP A 452 7.02 -32.51 -8.89
N THR A 453 6.07 -32.57 -9.83
CA THR A 453 6.28 -32.16 -11.22
C THR A 453 5.42 -30.97 -11.60
N GLU A 454 5.99 -30.06 -12.39
CA GLU A 454 5.34 -28.86 -12.88
C GLU A 454 4.43 -29.13 -14.10
N GLN A 455 3.31 -28.38 -14.14
CA GLN A 455 2.46 -28.25 -15.30
C GLN A 455 2.00 -26.80 -15.45
N ASN A 456 2.26 -26.17 -16.60
CA ASN A 456 1.69 -24.84 -16.88
C ASN A 456 0.18 -24.95 -17.11
N ARG A 457 -0.63 -24.24 -16.31
CA ARG A 457 -2.10 -24.25 -16.36
C ARG A 457 -2.68 -23.19 -17.31
N VAL A 458 -1.96 -22.13 -17.64
CA VAL A 458 -2.48 -20.98 -18.39
C VAL A 458 -1.96 -20.95 -19.81
N LYS A 459 -0.84 -20.96 -20.24
CA LYS A 459 -0.30 -20.98 -21.62
C LYS A 459 -0.81 -19.88 -22.54
N LEU A 460 -1.01 -18.67 -22.05
CA LEU A 460 -1.32 -17.48 -22.81
C LEU A 460 -0.15 -16.49 -22.81
N ALA A 461 0.02 -15.73 -23.90
CA ALA A 461 1.09 -14.73 -24.02
C ALA A 461 0.71 -13.45 -23.24
N HIS A 462 0.49 -13.59 -21.93
CA HIS A 462 0.17 -12.51 -21.00
C HIS A 462 0.88 -12.71 -19.65
N THR A 463 0.99 -11.66 -18.89
CA THR A 463 1.59 -11.68 -17.55
C THR A 463 0.52 -11.93 -16.51
N VAL A 464 0.59 -13.03 -15.77
CA VAL A 464 -0.23 -13.28 -14.57
C VAL A 464 0.29 -12.40 -13.44
N LEU A 465 -0.62 -11.64 -12.81
CA LEU A 465 -0.33 -10.71 -11.74
C LEU A 465 -0.64 -11.30 -10.37
N GLU A 466 -1.76 -12.03 -10.25
CA GLU A 466 -2.24 -12.55 -8.99
C GLU A 466 -3.10 -13.79 -9.19
N ILE A 467 -3.03 -14.75 -8.27
CA ILE A 467 -4.00 -15.85 -8.15
C ILE A 467 -5.01 -15.45 -7.07
N LEU A 468 -6.28 -15.29 -7.46
CA LEU A 468 -7.34 -14.89 -6.54
C LEU A 468 -7.80 -16.08 -5.67
N THR A 469 -8.05 -17.24 -6.30
CA THR A 469 -8.41 -18.47 -5.59
C THR A 469 -8.25 -19.70 -6.50
N TRP A 470 -8.16 -20.85 -5.87
CA TRP A 470 -8.27 -22.17 -6.51
C TRP A 470 -9.43 -22.93 -5.86
N THR A 471 -10.51 -23.11 -6.63
CA THR A 471 -11.76 -23.67 -6.12
C THR A 471 -11.72 -25.19 -6.05
N TYR A 472 -12.67 -25.77 -5.31
CA TYR A 472 -12.81 -27.21 -5.14
C TYR A 472 -13.04 -27.96 -6.47
N ASP A 473 -13.74 -27.36 -7.42
CA ASP A 473 -14.02 -27.92 -8.76
C ASP A 473 -12.90 -27.65 -9.78
N ASP A 474 -11.70 -27.40 -9.30
CA ASP A 474 -10.46 -27.20 -10.08
C ASP A 474 -10.52 -25.99 -11.03
N ILE A 475 -11.20 -24.93 -10.63
CA ILE A 475 -11.15 -23.64 -11.32
C ILE A 475 -10.15 -22.73 -10.63
N ILE A 476 -9.17 -22.20 -11.37
CA ILE A 476 -8.20 -21.20 -10.90
C ILE A 476 -8.66 -19.84 -11.40
N TRP A 477 -9.03 -18.97 -10.48
CA TRP A 477 -9.32 -17.57 -10.76
C TRP A 477 -8.06 -16.74 -10.58
N TYR A 478 -7.73 -15.93 -11.57
CA TYR A 478 -6.53 -15.14 -11.53
C TYR A 478 -6.67 -13.82 -12.29
N LYS A 479 -5.82 -12.86 -11.94
CA LYS A 479 -5.68 -11.55 -12.55
C LYS A 479 -4.48 -11.56 -13.50
N ALA A 480 -4.63 -11.06 -14.70
CA ALA A 480 -3.55 -10.98 -15.68
C ALA A 480 -3.76 -9.82 -16.66
N THR A 481 -2.70 -9.46 -17.37
CA THR A 481 -2.78 -8.52 -18.50
C THR A 481 -3.59 -9.13 -19.66
N SER A 482 -4.02 -8.29 -20.59
CA SER A 482 -4.54 -8.74 -21.89
C SER A 482 -3.40 -9.34 -22.73
N VAL A 483 -3.73 -10.28 -23.63
CA VAL A 483 -2.79 -10.78 -24.65
C VAL A 483 -2.47 -9.71 -25.69
N GLU A 484 -3.43 -8.80 -25.96
CA GLU A 484 -3.33 -7.80 -27.02
C GLU A 484 -2.68 -6.49 -26.54
N ASP A 485 -2.97 -6.08 -25.30
CA ASP A 485 -2.47 -4.84 -24.70
C ASP A 485 -2.07 -5.08 -23.24
N SER A 486 -0.79 -4.99 -22.94
CA SER A 486 -0.27 -5.20 -21.58
C SER A 486 -0.73 -4.13 -20.56
N ALA A 487 -1.27 -3.02 -21.02
CA ALA A 487 -1.85 -1.99 -20.16
C ALA A 487 -3.26 -2.33 -19.66
N GLU A 488 -3.91 -3.33 -20.27
CA GLU A 488 -5.19 -3.85 -19.82
C GLU A 488 -5.00 -4.91 -18.74
N GLN A 489 -5.95 -4.97 -17.83
CA GLN A 489 -5.97 -5.92 -16.73
C GLN A 489 -7.35 -6.58 -16.64
N HIS A 490 -7.38 -7.91 -16.69
CA HIS A 490 -8.61 -8.68 -16.67
C HIS A 490 -8.57 -9.83 -15.68
N ILE A 491 -9.76 -10.30 -15.32
CA ILE A 491 -9.96 -11.49 -14.49
C ILE A 491 -10.25 -12.68 -15.40
N TYR A 492 -9.52 -13.74 -15.15
CA TYR A 492 -9.59 -14.99 -15.92
C TYR A 492 -9.94 -16.18 -15.03
N ALA A 493 -10.55 -17.18 -15.65
CA ALA A 493 -10.77 -18.49 -15.05
C ALA A 493 -10.08 -19.57 -15.89
N ALA A 494 -9.23 -20.37 -15.26
CA ALA A 494 -8.53 -21.50 -15.90
C ALA A 494 -9.00 -22.83 -15.27
N ASN A 495 -9.32 -23.81 -16.10
CA ASN A 495 -9.68 -25.16 -15.68
C ASN A 495 -9.03 -26.20 -16.62
N SER A 496 -9.40 -27.49 -16.47
CA SER A 496 -8.88 -28.58 -17.30
C SER A 496 -9.22 -28.47 -18.80
N THR A 497 -10.24 -27.67 -19.17
CA THR A 497 -10.69 -27.49 -20.56
C THR A 497 -10.05 -26.28 -21.25
N GLY A 498 -9.49 -25.36 -20.49
CA GLY A 498 -8.82 -24.16 -21.03
C GLY A 498 -8.96 -22.93 -20.15
N VAL A 499 -8.68 -21.76 -20.73
CA VAL A 499 -8.74 -20.45 -20.11
C VAL A 499 -9.86 -19.63 -20.74
N SER A 500 -10.63 -18.94 -19.91
CA SER A 500 -11.64 -17.96 -20.33
C SER A 500 -11.42 -16.64 -19.62
N CYS A 501 -11.60 -15.53 -20.36
CA CYS A 501 -11.61 -14.21 -19.76
C CYS A 501 -13.01 -13.91 -19.19
N PHE A 502 -13.10 -13.64 -17.91
CA PHE A 502 -14.37 -13.32 -17.25
C PHE A 502 -14.81 -11.88 -17.52
N THR A 503 -13.88 -10.94 -17.45
CA THR A 503 -14.19 -9.49 -17.53
C THR A 503 -14.10 -8.88 -18.93
N CYS A 504 -13.52 -9.58 -19.94
CA CYS A 504 -13.32 -9.00 -21.27
C CYS A 504 -14.63 -8.53 -21.97
N ALA A 505 -15.76 -9.15 -21.61
CA ALA A 505 -17.08 -8.79 -22.18
C ALA A 505 -17.89 -7.88 -21.25
N ILE A 506 -17.43 -7.57 -20.06
CA ILE A 506 -18.12 -6.68 -19.13
C ILE A 506 -18.09 -5.26 -19.70
N ARG A 507 -19.20 -4.58 -19.54
CA ARG A 507 -19.37 -3.18 -19.93
C ARG A 507 -19.95 -2.39 -18.76
N ARG A 508 -19.61 -1.13 -18.70
CA ARG A 508 -20.20 -0.15 -17.79
C ARG A 508 -21.70 0.02 -18.10
N GLU A 509 -22.45 0.61 -17.20
CA GLU A 509 -23.89 0.87 -17.42
C GLU A 509 -24.16 1.82 -18.60
N ASP A 510 -23.24 2.75 -18.88
CA ASP A 510 -23.29 3.66 -20.03
C ASP A 510 -22.85 3.02 -21.36
N GLY A 511 -22.45 1.73 -21.33
CA GLY A 511 -21.95 0.96 -22.47
C GLY A 511 -20.44 1.11 -22.71
N GLY A 512 -19.72 1.86 -21.88
CA GLY A 512 -18.26 2.00 -21.90
C GLY A 512 -17.53 0.69 -21.61
N GLU A 513 -16.26 0.64 -21.94
CA GLU A 513 -15.42 -0.55 -21.75
C GLU A 513 -14.85 -0.66 -20.32
N CYS A 514 -14.68 -1.89 -19.83
CA CYS A 514 -13.97 -2.21 -18.60
C CYS A 514 -12.63 -2.86 -18.96
N LEU A 515 -11.59 -2.07 -19.15
CA LEU A 515 -10.28 -2.56 -19.61
C LEU A 515 -9.24 -2.68 -18.49
N TYR A 516 -9.61 -2.27 -17.28
CA TYR A 516 -8.78 -2.45 -16.09
C TYR A 516 -9.68 -2.87 -14.94
N ASN A 517 -9.48 -4.10 -14.45
CA ASN A 517 -10.40 -4.73 -13.50
C ASN A 517 -9.67 -5.26 -12.26
N GLU A 518 -10.22 -4.97 -11.09
CA GLU A 518 -9.88 -5.63 -9.83
C GLU A 518 -11.04 -6.52 -9.38
N ALA A 519 -10.76 -7.56 -8.61
CA ALA A 519 -11.80 -8.47 -8.16
C ALA A 519 -11.50 -9.10 -6.80
N GLU A 520 -12.57 -9.40 -6.05
CA GLU A 520 -12.55 -10.24 -4.86
C GLU A 520 -13.62 -11.33 -5.01
N ILE A 521 -13.24 -12.56 -4.70
CA ILE A 521 -14.14 -13.73 -4.77
C ILE A 521 -14.59 -14.07 -3.35
N ALA A 522 -15.91 -14.26 -3.18
CA ALA A 522 -16.46 -14.73 -1.92
C ALA A 522 -15.94 -16.12 -1.56
N ASP A 523 -15.81 -16.42 -0.26
CA ASP A 523 -15.33 -17.72 0.24
C ASP A 523 -16.12 -18.92 -0.30
N SER A 524 -17.40 -18.72 -0.66
CA SER A 524 -18.22 -19.76 -1.28
C SER A 524 -17.82 -20.08 -2.72
N GLY A 525 -17.05 -19.23 -3.37
CA GLY A 525 -16.73 -19.33 -4.80
C GLY A 525 -17.91 -19.00 -5.75
N GLU A 526 -19.07 -18.61 -5.22
CA GLU A 526 -20.27 -18.34 -6.02
C GLU A 526 -20.38 -16.89 -6.49
N TRP A 527 -19.81 -15.96 -5.74
CA TRP A 527 -19.92 -14.54 -5.96
C TRP A 527 -18.55 -13.89 -6.15
N ILE A 528 -18.51 -12.88 -7.02
CA ILE A 528 -17.32 -12.10 -7.30
C ILE A 528 -17.69 -10.62 -7.39
N SER A 529 -16.95 -9.78 -6.66
CA SER A 529 -16.97 -8.34 -6.90
C SER A 529 -16.00 -7.97 -8.02
N ILE A 530 -16.43 -7.13 -8.95
CA ILE A 530 -15.62 -6.59 -10.03
C ILE A 530 -15.59 -5.09 -9.89
N ASN A 531 -14.40 -4.55 -9.68
CA ASN A 531 -14.16 -3.13 -9.82
C ASN A 531 -13.69 -2.87 -11.25
N CYS A 532 -14.56 -2.30 -12.08
CA CYS A 532 -14.24 -1.78 -13.41
C CYS A 532 -13.49 -0.46 -13.23
N ALA A 533 -12.18 -0.52 -13.02
CA ALA A 533 -11.35 0.58 -12.56
C ALA A 533 -10.74 1.42 -13.71
N GLY A 534 -11.17 1.20 -14.94
CA GLY A 534 -10.70 2.01 -16.06
C GLY A 534 -11.10 1.47 -17.46
N PRO A 535 -10.89 2.30 -18.52
CA PRO A 535 -10.20 3.59 -18.57
C PRO A 535 -11.05 4.81 -18.16
N ASP A 536 -12.36 4.66 -18.07
CA ASP A 536 -13.30 5.72 -17.69
C ASP A 536 -13.56 5.71 -16.18
N VAL A 537 -14.40 6.62 -15.67
CA VAL A 537 -14.78 6.72 -14.25
C VAL A 537 -15.19 5.34 -13.72
N PRO A 538 -14.58 4.82 -12.68
CA PRO A 538 -14.79 3.46 -12.22
C PRO A 538 -16.22 3.16 -11.79
N GLN A 539 -16.66 1.90 -11.96
CA GLN A 539 -17.91 1.35 -11.44
C GLN A 539 -17.66 0.01 -10.76
N VAL A 540 -18.45 -0.33 -9.75
CA VAL A 540 -18.32 -1.58 -9.01
C VAL A 540 -19.53 -2.46 -9.20
N PHE A 541 -19.31 -3.71 -9.57
CA PHE A 541 -20.33 -4.70 -9.87
C PHE A 541 -20.18 -5.94 -9.01
N ILE A 542 -21.27 -6.59 -8.71
CA ILE A 542 -21.30 -7.93 -8.10
C ILE A 542 -21.89 -8.90 -9.13
N TYR A 543 -21.11 -9.92 -9.45
CA TYR A 543 -21.51 -11.00 -10.36
C TYR A 543 -21.59 -12.34 -9.63
N ASN A 544 -22.45 -13.22 -10.14
CA ASN A 544 -22.27 -14.64 -9.88
C ASN A 544 -21.12 -15.15 -10.76
N THR A 545 -20.33 -16.10 -10.27
CA THR A 545 -19.17 -16.67 -11.01
C THR A 545 -19.57 -17.38 -12.32
N ASN A 546 -20.86 -17.61 -12.56
CA ASN A 546 -21.38 -18.05 -13.87
C ASN A 546 -21.51 -16.92 -14.91
N GLY A 547 -21.19 -15.66 -14.55
CA GLY A 547 -21.26 -14.50 -15.44
C GLY A 547 -22.57 -13.69 -15.39
N THR A 548 -23.46 -13.98 -14.45
CA THR A 548 -24.72 -13.24 -14.29
C THR A 548 -24.51 -12.03 -13.36
N LEU A 549 -24.82 -10.81 -13.83
CA LEU A 549 -24.82 -9.60 -12.99
C LEU A 549 -25.92 -9.72 -11.92
N ALA A 550 -25.53 -9.58 -10.66
CA ALA A 550 -26.46 -9.61 -9.54
C ALA A 550 -26.81 -8.20 -9.05
N LEU A 551 -25.83 -7.30 -9.01
CA LEU A 551 -25.98 -5.96 -8.44
C LEU A 551 -24.95 -5.00 -9.03
N VAL A 552 -25.36 -3.77 -9.30
CA VAL A 552 -24.47 -2.62 -9.44
C VAL A 552 -24.24 -2.09 -8.03
N TRP A 553 -23.01 -2.25 -7.52
CA TRP A 553 -22.66 -1.85 -6.16
C TRP A 553 -22.43 -0.34 -6.07
N ASP A 554 -21.77 0.22 -7.08
CA ASP A 554 -21.54 1.66 -7.23
C ASP A 554 -21.54 2.01 -8.72
N ASP A 555 -22.46 2.86 -9.14
CA ASP A 555 -22.59 3.33 -10.53
C ASP A 555 -21.76 4.58 -10.81
N SER A 556 -21.17 5.18 -9.77
CA SER A 556 -20.36 6.41 -9.85
C SER A 556 -21.07 7.61 -10.49
N ALA A 557 -22.40 7.69 -10.38
CA ALA A 557 -23.17 8.77 -11.01
C ALA A 557 -22.76 10.15 -10.50
N GLU A 558 -22.51 10.28 -9.18
CA GLU A 558 -22.07 11.54 -8.57
C GLU A 558 -20.66 11.94 -9.06
N LEU A 559 -19.70 11.01 -9.03
CA LEU A 559 -18.35 11.25 -9.51
C LEU A 559 -18.34 11.59 -11.01
N THR A 560 -19.12 10.86 -11.82
CA THR A 560 -19.27 11.12 -13.26
C THR A 560 -19.79 12.54 -13.52
N SER A 561 -20.79 12.99 -12.75
CA SER A 561 -21.33 14.35 -12.84
C SER A 561 -20.29 15.41 -12.48
N MET A 562 -19.52 15.19 -11.42
CA MET A 562 -18.44 16.10 -11.01
C MET A 562 -17.34 16.20 -12.08
N VAL A 563 -16.91 15.05 -12.62
CA VAL A 563 -15.81 14.96 -13.57
C VAL A 563 -16.19 15.58 -14.94
N THR A 564 -17.43 15.36 -15.40
CA THR A 564 -17.94 15.94 -16.69
C THR A 564 -17.96 17.47 -16.68
N ALA A 565 -18.06 18.09 -15.51
CA ALA A 565 -18.02 19.54 -15.35
C ALA A 565 -16.58 20.11 -15.36
N ARG A 566 -15.57 19.29 -15.58
CA ARG A 566 -14.15 19.69 -15.54
C ARG A 566 -13.46 19.60 -16.89
N VAL A 567 -12.43 20.43 -17.07
CA VAL A 567 -11.50 20.32 -18.20
C VAL A 567 -10.54 19.16 -17.91
N LEU A 568 -10.72 18.04 -18.61
CA LEU A 568 -9.93 16.84 -18.40
C LEU A 568 -8.72 16.81 -19.34
N PRO A 569 -7.61 16.15 -18.93
CA PRO A 569 -6.52 15.81 -19.84
C PRO A 569 -6.98 14.92 -21.00
N THR A 570 -6.37 15.08 -22.17
CA THR A 570 -6.47 14.11 -23.25
C THR A 570 -5.38 13.07 -23.11
N THR A 571 -5.77 11.80 -23.16
CA THR A 571 -4.85 10.66 -23.09
C THR A 571 -4.27 10.35 -24.46
N ILE A 572 -2.93 10.31 -24.57
CA ILE A 572 -2.19 9.87 -25.75
C ILE A 572 -1.35 8.66 -25.37
N ARG A 573 -1.45 7.57 -26.13
CA ARG A 573 -0.63 6.37 -25.96
C ARG A 573 0.29 6.19 -27.15
N LEU A 574 1.56 5.92 -26.89
CA LEU A 574 2.59 5.71 -27.88
C LEU A 574 3.42 4.48 -27.54
N SER A 575 3.93 3.80 -28.56
CA SER A 575 4.98 2.79 -28.45
C SER A 575 6.25 3.36 -29.08
N VAL A 576 7.26 3.65 -28.27
CA VAL A 576 8.46 4.38 -28.70
C VAL A 576 9.64 3.40 -28.83
N PRO A 577 10.27 3.26 -30.00
CA PRO A 577 11.44 2.42 -30.17
C PRO A 577 12.60 2.87 -29.28
N ILE A 578 13.16 1.95 -28.49
CA ILE A 578 14.35 2.23 -27.67
C ILE A 578 15.63 1.97 -28.49
N ASN A 579 15.78 0.74 -28.97
CA ASN A 579 16.92 0.29 -29.80
C ASN A 579 16.51 -0.88 -30.70
N VAL A 580 17.29 -1.14 -31.75
CA VAL A 580 17.05 -2.26 -32.68
C VAL A 580 17.13 -3.59 -31.91
N GLY A 581 16.07 -4.37 -31.96
CA GLY A 581 15.99 -5.71 -31.34
C GLY A 581 15.53 -5.74 -29.90
N LEU A 582 15.19 -4.58 -29.32
CA LEU A 582 14.56 -4.47 -28.00
C LEU A 582 13.06 -4.17 -28.13
N PRO A 583 12.23 -4.57 -27.16
CA PRO A 583 10.86 -4.11 -27.08
C PRO A 583 10.80 -2.58 -27.02
N ALA A 584 9.83 -1.97 -27.70
CA ALA A 584 9.61 -0.55 -27.59
C ALA A 584 9.14 -0.17 -26.15
N ALA A 585 9.41 1.04 -25.71
CA ALA A 585 8.84 1.58 -24.48
C ALA A 585 7.37 1.94 -24.67
N ASP A 586 6.53 1.62 -23.69
CA ASP A 586 5.16 2.11 -23.65
C ASP A 586 5.13 3.49 -23.00
N VAL A 587 4.37 4.40 -23.61
CA VAL A 587 4.26 5.79 -23.16
C VAL A 587 2.81 6.18 -23.03
N HIS A 588 2.45 6.77 -21.90
CA HIS A 588 1.17 7.42 -21.65
C HIS A 588 1.40 8.91 -21.42
N ILE A 589 0.74 9.76 -22.19
CA ILE A 589 0.81 11.21 -22.04
C ILE A 589 -0.57 11.74 -21.70
N GLN A 590 -0.66 12.47 -20.61
CA GLN A 590 -1.79 13.35 -20.30
C GLN A 590 -1.47 14.73 -20.93
N ALA A 591 -2.19 15.11 -21.97
CA ALA A 591 -2.00 16.34 -22.69
C ALA A 591 -3.16 17.32 -22.45
N PRO A 592 -2.95 18.64 -22.58
CA PRO A 592 -4.06 19.61 -22.56
C PRO A 592 -5.13 19.25 -23.61
N ALA A 593 -6.40 19.47 -23.29
CA ALA A 593 -7.52 19.09 -24.17
C ALA A 593 -7.42 19.63 -25.60
N ASP A 594 -6.76 20.77 -25.78
CA ASP A 594 -6.54 21.47 -27.05
C ASP A 594 -5.09 21.37 -27.59
N TYR A 595 -4.32 20.36 -27.15
CA TYR A 595 -2.88 20.20 -27.41
C TYR A 595 -2.54 20.28 -28.92
N GLU A 596 -3.42 19.80 -29.81
CA GLU A 596 -3.21 19.81 -31.26
C GLU A 596 -3.11 21.25 -31.82
N ASN A 597 -3.73 22.21 -31.13
CA ASN A 597 -3.71 23.62 -31.49
C ASN A 597 -2.63 24.43 -30.78
N ARG A 598 -1.85 23.77 -29.90
CA ARG A 598 -0.80 24.41 -29.10
C ARG A 598 0.58 24.19 -29.71
N THR A 599 1.46 25.08 -29.37
CA THR A 599 2.89 24.96 -29.59
C THR A 599 3.61 25.27 -28.28
N ASN A 600 4.80 24.72 -28.10
CA ASN A 600 5.64 24.98 -26.91
C ASN A 600 4.97 24.59 -25.59
N VAL A 601 4.31 23.42 -25.52
CA VAL A 601 3.74 22.88 -24.29
C VAL A 601 4.87 22.32 -23.42
N PRO A 602 5.03 22.77 -22.16
CA PRO A 602 6.02 22.19 -21.25
C PRO A 602 5.72 20.72 -20.96
N LEU A 603 6.77 19.89 -20.79
CA LEU A 603 6.65 18.46 -20.53
C LEU A 603 7.19 18.11 -19.15
N LEU A 604 6.35 17.53 -18.30
CA LEU A 604 6.77 16.94 -17.03
C LEU A 604 6.74 15.41 -17.15
N VAL A 605 7.89 14.76 -16.92
CA VAL A 605 7.94 13.31 -16.87
C VAL A 605 7.75 12.87 -15.43
N TYR A 606 6.74 12.03 -15.17
CA TYR A 606 6.60 11.33 -13.90
C TYR A 606 7.21 9.93 -14.03
N VAL A 607 8.18 9.61 -13.19
CA VAL A 607 8.88 8.34 -13.20
C VAL A 607 8.76 7.62 -11.86
N TYR A 608 8.54 6.31 -11.91
CA TYR A 608 8.86 5.39 -10.83
C TYR A 608 10.08 4.54 -11.23
N GLY A 609 9.94 3.63 -12.20
CA GLY A 609 11.04 2.90 -12.83
C GLY A 609 11.59 1.73 -12.02
N GLY A 610 11.03 1.41 -10.86
CA GLY A 610 11.44 0.23 -10.07
C GLY A 610 11.18 -1.07 -10.83
N PRO A 611 11.97 -2.14 -10.59
CA PRO A 611 11.76 -3.43 -11.24
C PRO A 611 10.33 -3.96 -11.03
N ASP A 612 9.77 -4.57 -12.09
CA ASP A 612 8.41 -5.15 -12.08
C ASP A 612 7.27 -4.16 -11.83
N THR A 613 7.51 -2.86 -11.97
CA THR A 613 6.47 -1.84 -11.85
C THR A 613 6.05 -1.33 -13.22
N ALA A 614 4.84 -0.76 -13.32
CA ALA A 614 4.32 -0.14 -14.53
C ALA A 614 3.47 1.08 -14.19
N LEU A 615 3.66 2.17 -14.94
CA LEU A 615 2.86 3.40 -14.87
C LEU A 615 1.91 3.52 -16.07
N VAL A 616 2.18 2.79 -17.15
CA VAL A 616 1.38 2.82 -18.37
C VAL A 616 0.33 1.72 -18.31
N THR A 617 -0.79 2.03 -17.67
CA THR A 617 -1.95 1.14 -17.53
C THR A 617 -3.22 1.84 -18.04
N LYS A 618 -4.33 1.10 -18.13
CA LYS A 618 -5.67 1.66 -18.40
C LYS A 618 -6.45 1.96 -17.12
N GLN A 619 -5.80 1.96 -15.97
CA GLN A 619 -6.43 2.39 -14.71
C GLN A 619 -6.82 3.88 -14.80
N TRP A 620 -8.02 4.20 -14.35
CA TRP A 620 -8.49 5.57 -14.25
C TRP A 620 -7.93 6.27 -13.02
N SER A 621 -7.46 7.49 -13.17
CA SER A 621 -7.08 8.34 -12.06
C SER A 621 -7.19 9.82 -12.43
N LEU A 622 -7.57 10.64 -11.46
CA LEU A 622 -7.43 12.09 -11.50
C LEU A 622 -6.62 12.51 -10.27
N ASP A 623 -5.39 12.86 -10.50
CA ASP A 623 -4.39 13.13 -9.47
C ASP A 623 -3.84 14.57 -9.56
N TRP A 624 -2.80 14.87 -8.79
CA TRP A 624 -2.08 16.14 -8.86
C TRP A 624 -1.60 16.44 -10.29
N GLY A 625 -1.06 15.45 -11.00
CA GLY A 625 -0.63 15.60 -12.38
C GLY A 625 -1.75 16.03 -13.30
N SER A 626 -2.90 15.37 -13.21
CA SER A 626 -4.10 15.73 -13.99
C SER A 626 -4.53 17.18 -13.73
N SER A 627 -4.43 17.67 -12.49
CA SER A 627 -4.74 19.05 -12.13
C SER A 627 -3.76 20.06 -12.76
N LEU A 628 -2.47 19.70 -12.84
CA LEU A 628 -1.47 20.54 -13.52
C LEU A 628 -1.75 20.65 -15.02
N VAL A 629 -2.08 19.54 -15.68
CA VAL A 629 -2.48 19.56 -17.11
C VAL A 629 -3.68 20.46 -17.30
N SER A 630 -4.71 20.31 -16.47
CA SER A 630 -5.95 21.06 -16.56
C SER A 630 -5.78 22.56 -16.28
N ARG A 631 -5.02 22.96 -15.27
CA ARG A 631 -4.84 24.36 -14.84
C ARG A 631 -3.75 25.09 -15.61
N TRP A 632 -2.61 24.42 -15.85
CA TRP A 632 -1.42 25.08 -16.41
C TRP A 632 -1.21 24.79 -17.89
N GLY A 633 -1.91 23.78 -18.42
CA GLY A 633 -1.76 23.40 -19.80
C GLY A 633 -0.40 22.83 -20.15
N ILE A 634 0.25 22.17 -19.19
CA ILE A 634 1.45 21.35 -19.39
C ILE A 634 1.06 19.95 -19.85
N ALA A 635 2.01 19.16 -20.32
CA ALA A 635 1.82 17.73 -20.56
C ALA A 635 2.56 16.91 -19.52
N ILE A 636 2.02 15.74 -19.15
CA ILE A 636 2.68 14.78 -18.25
C ILE A 636 2.87 13.47 -19.01
N ALA A 637 4.09 12.95 -18.99
CA ALA A 637 4.43 11.66 -19.59
C ALA A 637 4.82 10.63 -18.54
N HIS A 638 4.26 9.43 -18.68
CA HIS A 638 4.68 8.20 -17.99
C HIS A 638 5.35 7.29 -19.02
N ILE A 639 6.47 6.68 -18.66
CA ILE A 639 7.29 5.89 -19.57
C ILE A 639 7.65 4.56 -18.92
N ASP A 640 7.24 3.45 -19.51
CA ASP A 640 7.60 2.09 -19.11
C ASP A 640 8.58 1.49 -20.13
N GLY A 641 9.85 1.56 -19.79
CA GLY A 641 10.96 1.00 -20.57
C GLY A 641 11.39 -0.40 -20.09
N ARG A 642 12.67 -0.68 -20.22
CA ARG A 642 13.30 -1.90 -19.68
C ARG A 642 13.23 -1.90 -18.16
N GLY A 643 12.98 -3.08 -17.57
CA GLY A 643 12.78 -3.27 -16.13
C GLY A 643 11.32 -3.22 -15.71
N SER A 644 10.44 -2.58 -16.51
CA SER A 644 9.00 -2.56 -16.19
C SER A 644 8.38 -3.96 -16.26
N GLY A 645 7.36 -4.18 -15.46
CA GLY A 645 6.53 -5.38 -15.48
C GLY A 645 5.61 -5.47 -16.72
N LEU A 646 4.61 -6.32 -16.66
CA LEU A 646 3.51 -6.51 -17.61
C LEU A 646 3.88 -7.09 -18.98
N ARG A 647 5.11 -6.92 -19.47
CA ARG A 647 5.54 -7.29 -20.83
C ARG A 647 6.50 -8.48 -20.89
N GLY A 648 6.35 -9.41 -19.94
CA GLY A 648 7.18 -10.61 -19.82
C GLY A 648 8.46 -10.40 -19.03
N VAL A 649 8.98 -11.51 -18.47
CA VAL A 649 10.07 -11.45 -17.48
C VAL A 649 11.42 -11.09 -18.08
N THR A 650 11.63 -11.30 -19.39
CA THR A 650 12.87 -10.88 -20.05
C THR A 650 13.06 -9.37 -20.02
N ASN A 651 11.97 -8.60 -20.20
CA ASN A 651 12.00 -7.14 -20.05
C ASN A 651 12.27 -6.74 -18.60
N MET A 652 11.60 -7.38 -17.67
CA MET A 652 11.74 -7.16 -16.23
C MET A 652 13.17 -7.46 -15.74
N PHE A 653 13.74 -8.61 -16.13
CA PHE A 653 15.07 -9.05 -15.74
C PHE A 653 16.23 -8.29 -16.41
N ALA A 654 15.93 -7.33 -17.31
CA ALA A 654 16.96 -6.46 -17.87
C ALA A 654 17.73 -5.69 -16.78
N LEU A 655 17.10 -5.44 -15.62
CA LEU A 655 17.71 -4.76 -14.48
C LEU A 655 18.45 -5.68 -13.52
N ASN A 656 18.45 -6.99 -13.73
CA ASN A 656 19.14 -7.93 -12.84
C ASN A 656 20.61 -7.52 -12.63
N ARG A 657 20.98 -7.18 -11.39
CA ARG A 657 22.28 -6.69 -10.93
C ARG A 657 22.70 -5.32 -11.52
N LYS A 658 21.75 -4.55 -12.09
CA LYS A 658 22.03 -3.34 -12.90
C LYS A 658 21.03 -2.20 -12.65
N LEU A 659 20.52 -2.06 -11.42
CA LEU A 659 19.67 -0.90 -11.09
C LEU A 659 20.40 0.41 -11.42
N GLY A 660 19.69 1.39 -11.92
CA GLY A 660 20.21 2.69 -12.29
C GLY A 660 20.93 2.73 -13.63
N THR A 661 20.59 1.82 -14.54
CA THR A 661 21.16 1.76 -15.88
C THR A 661 20.11 1.87 -16.97
N PHE A 662 19.52 0.76 -17.39
CA PHE A 662 18.65 0.69 -18.57
C PHE A 662 17.33 1.45 -18.34
N GLU A 663 16.75 1.39 -17.17
CA GLU A 663 15.52 2.12 -16.85
C GLU A 663 15.76 3.65 -16.90
N ILE A 664 16.97 4.09 -16.55
CA ILE A 664 17.35 5.51 -16.63
C ILE A 664 17.63 5.91 -18.08
N GLU A 665 18.41 5.10 -18.81
CA GLU A 665 18.65 5.31 -20.24
C GLU A 665 17.36 5.43 -21.04
N ASP A 666 16.36 4.60 -20.72
CA ASP A 666 15.07 4.60 -21.41
C ASP A 666 14.26 5.85 -21.07
N GLN A 667 14.22 6.31 -19.80
CA GLN A 667 13.61 7.58 -19.45
C GLN A 667 14.20 8.75 -20.25
N ILE A 668 15.53 8.79 -20.36
CA ILE A 668 16.23 9.86 -21.08
C ILE A 668 15.96 9.77 -22.60
N SER A 669 16.15 8.59 -23.20
CA SER A 669 16.06 8.42 -24.66
C SER A 669 14.63 8.57 -25.16
N VAL A 670 13.64 8.06 -24.45
CA VAL A 670 12.23 8.20 -24.80
C VAL A 670 11.76 9.63 -24.61
N THR A 671 12.15 10.33 -23.54
CA THR A 671 11.84 11.76 -23.36
C THR A 671 12.45 12.58 -24.51
N LYS A 672 13.70 12.28 -24.91
CA LYS A 672 14.30 12.94 -26.08
C LYS A 672 13.52 12.67 -27.37
N TYR A 673 13.07 11.43 -27.57
CA TYR A 673 12.20 11.10 -28.70
C TYR A 673 10.90 11.94 -28.70
N LEU A 674 10.24 12.10 -27.54
CA LEU A 674 9.02 12.92 -27.43
C LEU A 674 9.30 14.38 -27.80
N GLN A 675 10.41 14.95 -27.31
CA GLN A 675 10.85 16.32 -27.64
C GLN A 675 11.09 16.52 -29.15
N ASP A 676 11.67 15.52 -29.84
CA ASP A 676 12.04 15.62 -31.24
C ASP A 676 10.89 15.33 -32.20
N ASN A 677 9.90 14.53 -31.79
CA ASN A 677 8.84 14.03 -32.69
C ASN A 677 7.45 14.62 -32.39
N LEU A 678 7.20 15.17 -31.22
CA LEU A 678 5.93 15.85 -30.91
C LEU A 678 6.11 17.35 -31.07
N SER A 679 5.67 17.88 -32.22
CA SER A 679 5.88 19.29 -32.62
C SER A 679 5.27 20.31 -31.65
N TRP A 680 4.35 19.91 -30.81
CA TRP A 680 3.71 20.75 -29.80
C TRP A 680 4.45 20.78 -28.46
N VAL A 681 5.39 19.85 -28.19
CA VAL A 681 6.19 19.79 -26.96
C VAL A 681 7.34 20.79 -27.00
N ASP A 682 7.58 21.48 -25.88
CA ASP A 682 8.75 22.35 -25.68
C ASP A 682 9.90 21.58 -25.02
N GLY A 683 10.86 21.14 -25.80
CA GLY A 683 12.04 20.43 -25.29
C GLY A 683 12.90 21.23 -24.32
N ASN A 684 12.82 22.57 -24.33
CA ASN A 684 13.59 23.44 -23.40
C ASN A 684 12.89 23.58 -22.04
N ARG A 685 11.60 23.22 -21.94
CA ARG A 685 10.82 23.26 -20.71
C ARG A 685 10.37 21.85 -20.33
N THR A 686 11.34 20.95 -20.23
CA THR A 686 11.12 19.55 -19.83
C THR A 686 11.78 19.30 -18.47
N CYS A 687 10.97 18.83 -17.51
CA CYS A 687 11.42 18.43 -16.18
C CYS A 687 11.00 16.97 -15.88
N ILE A 688 11.57 16.40 -14.81
CA ILE A 688 11.25 15.05 -14.36
C ILE A 688 11.00 15.07 -12.84
N TRP A 689 10.06 14.26 -12.38
CA TRP A 689 9.86 14.11 -10.94
C TRP A 689 9.50 12.66 -10.59
N GLY A 690 9.75 12.29 -9.35
CA GLY A 690 9.38 10.98 -8.85
C GLY A 690 9.56 10.85 -7.34
N TRP A 691 9.02 9.75 -6.80
CA TRP A 691 9.02 9.43 -5.38
C TRP A 691 9.72 8.10 -5.12
N SER A 692 10.48 7.96 -4.01
CA SER A 692 11.14 6.72 -3.62
C SER A 692 12.14 6.25 -4.70
N TYR A 693 11.93 5.08 -5.32
CA TYR A 693 12.68 4.66 -6.51
C TYR A 693 12.59 5.71 -7.62
N GLY A 694 11.40 6.28 -7.84
CA GLY A 694 11.19 7.34 -8.82
C GLY A 694 11.98 8.61 -8.51
N GLY A 695 12.13 8.95 -7.24
CA GLY A 695 13.01 10.04 -6.80
C GLY A 695 14.49 9.76 -7.12
N TYR A 696 14.92 8.52 -6.94
CA TYR A 696 16.23 8.04 -7.40
C TYR A 696 16.37 8.14 -8.92
N ALA A 697 15.39 7.63 -9.67
CA ALA A 697 15.39 7.63 -11.13
C ALA A 697 15.38 9.08 -11.68
N ALA A 698 14.55 9.97 -11.13
CA ALA A 698 14.51 11.38 -11.53
C ALA A 698 15.84 12.09 -11.30
N SER A 699 16.49 11.84 -10.14
CA SER A 699 17.81 12.41 -9.82
C SER A 699 18.88 11.94 -10.78
N LYS A 700 18.91 10.63 -11.09
CA LYS A 700 19.91 10.02 -11.98
C LYS A 700 19.67 10.43 -13.43
N ALA A 701 18.41 10.46 -13.88
CA ALA A 701 18.05 10.92 -15.22
C ALA A 701 18.43 12.41 -15.43
N LEU A 702 18.25 13.28 -14.43
CA LEU A 702 18.70 14.66 -14.50
C LEU A 702 20.22 14.76 -14.65
N ALA A 703 20.98 13.96 -13.87
CA ALA A 703 22.44 13.95 -13.91
C ALA A 703 23.02 13.40 -15.22
N GLU A 704 22.42 12.33 -15.78
CA GLU A 704 22.95 11.62 -16.95
C GLU A 704 22.33 12.09 -18.28
N GLY A 705 21.16 12.73 -18.24
CA GLY A 705 20.38 13.11 -19.43
C GLY A 705 20.90 14.32 -20.20
N GLY A 706 22.05 14.92 -19.83
CA GLY A 706 22.58 16.09 -20.51
C GLY A 706 21.56 17.24 -20.54
N ASN A 707 21.08 17.64 -21.72
CA ASN A 707 20.13 18.74 -21.89
C ASN A 707 18.68 18.25 -22.07
N VAL A 708 18.40 16.97 -21.87
CA VAL A 708 17.03 16.43 -21.98
C VAL A 708 16.15 17.00 -20.85
N PHE A 709 16.66 17.04 -19.63
CA PHE A 709 15.94 17.60 -18.49
C PHE A 709 16.60 18.88 -17.99
N ARG A 710 15.79 19.90 -17.75
CA ARG A 710 16.20 21.18 -17.16
C ARG A 710 16.16 21.11 -15.63
N CYS A 711 15.15 20.46 -15.06
CA CYS A 711 14.96 20.34 -13.64
C CYS A 711 14.46 18.96 -13.21
N ALA A 712 14.67 18.63 -11.93
CA ALA A 712 14.06 17.49 -11.30
C ALA A 712 13.60 17.78 -9.87
N ALA A 713 12.47 17.15 -9.48
CA ALA A 713 12.03 17.06 -8.10
C ALA A 713 12.08 15.60 -7.65
N ALA A 714 12.80 15.34 -6.57
CA ALA A 714 13.00 14.01 -6.01
C ALA A 714 12.45 13.93 -4.59
N VAL A 715 11.38 13.15 -4.41
CA VAL A 715 10.75 12.94 -3.11
C VAL A 715 11.25 11.63 -2.52
N ALA A 716 11.81 11.69 -1.31
CA ALA A 716 12.31 10.55 -0.54
C ALA A 716 13.20 9.58 -1.37
N PRO A 717 14.21 10.10 -2.13
CA PRO A 717 14.97 9.27 -3.06
C PRO A 717 15.90 8.29 -2.35
N VAL A 718 16.00 7.05 -2.85
CA VAL A 718 17.20 6.24 -2.64
C VAL A 718 18.37 6.94 -3.33
N VAL A 719 19.53 7.01 -2.70
CA VAL A 719 20.74 7.62 -3.30
C VAL A 719 21.91 6.65 -3.40
N ASP A 720 21.82 5.56 -2.66
CA ASP A 720 22.80 4.46 -2.71
C ASP A 720 22.16 3.19 -2.13
N TRP A 721 22.12 2.14 -2.90
CA TRP A 721 21.46 0.88 -2.56
C TRP A 721 22.09 0.14 -1.38
N ARG A 722 23.31 0.48 -0.96
CA ARG A 722 23.95 -0.04 0.26
C ARG A 722 23.31 0.46 1.55
N PHE A 723 22.47 1.49 1.47
CA PHE A 723 21.76 2.06 2.62
C PHE A 723 20.28 1.68 2.67
N TYR A 724 19.80 0.94 1.68
CA TYR A 724 18.46 0.38 1.64
C TYR A 724 18.46 -1.05 2.19
N ASP A 725 17.28 -1.65 2.42
CA ASP A 725 17.17 -2.96 3.05
C ASP A 725 17.75 -4.11 2.20
N THR A 726 17.98 -5.24 2.87
CA THR A 726 18.58 -6.44 2.27
C THR A 726 17.65 -7.14 1.31
N ILE A 727 16.38 -7.36 1.69
CA ILE A 727 15.47 -8.27 0.96
C ILE A 727 15.07 -7.66 -0.38
N TYR A 728 14.76 -6.36 -0.42
CA TYR A 728 14.54 -5.65 -1.67
C TYR A 728 15.83 -5.53 -2.49
N THR A 729 16.85 -4.94 -1.89
CA THR A 729 18.06 -4.57 -2.65
C THR A 729 18.79 -5.79 -3.21
N GLU A 730 18.97 -6.83 -2.40
CA GLU A 730 19.75 -8.00 -2.80
C GLU A 730 18.98 -8.95 -3.73
N ARG A 731 17.65 -8.85 -3.78
CA ARG A 731 16.83 -9.47 -4.82
C ARG A 731 17.23 -9.00 -6.21
N TYR A 732 17.46 -7.70 -6.37
CA TYR A 732 17.74 -7.10 -7.68
C TYR A 732 19.20 -6.86 -7.95
N MET A 733 20.03 -6.68 -6.92
CA MET A 733 21.44 -6.29 -7.05
C MET A 733 22.43 -7.35 -6.60
N ASP A 734 21.97 -8.47 -6.00
CA ASP A 734 22.84 -9.41 -5.31
C ASP A 734 23.58 -8.72 -4.12
N LEU A 735 24.53 -9.38 -3.48
CA LEU A 735 25.29 -8.81 -2.37
C LEU A 735 26.23 -7.71 -2.84
N PRO A 736 26.50 -6.66 -2.04
CA PRO A 736 27.52 -5.66 -2.35
C PRO A 736 28.92 -6.24 -2.58
N SER A 737 29.21 -7.40 -1.95
CA SER A 737 30.50 -8.11 -2.10
C SER A 737 30.64 -8.84 -3.44
N THR A 738 29.54 -9.29 -4.05
CA THR A 738 29.52 -10.05 -5.31
C THR A 738 29.18 -9.19 -6.53
N ASN A 739 28.64 -7.97 -6.31
CA ASN A 739 28.26 -7.01 -7.35
C ASN A 739 28.74 -5.58 -7.05
N ALA A 740 29.97 -5.44 -6.57
CA ALA A 740 30.50 -4.13 -6.17
C ALA A 740 30.44 -3.06 -7.30
N GLU A 741 30.63 -3.47 -8.54
CA GLU A 741 30.56 -2.59 -9.73
C GLU A 741 29.11 -2.10 -9.96
N GLY A 742 28.09 -2.97 -9.89
CA GLY A 742 26.70 -2.58 -10.02
C GLY A 742 26.29 -1.55 -8.96
N TYR A 743 26.66 -1.77 -7.69
CA TYR A 743 26.42 -0.81 -6.62
C TYR A 743 27.15 0.52 -6.82
N ALA A 744 28.36 0.50 -7.41
CA ALA A 744 29.11 1.73 -7.71
C ALA A 744 28.45 2.53 -8.84
N VAL A 745 28.01 1.87 -9.92
CA VAL A 745 27.34 2.51 -11.06
C VAL A 745 25.97 3.07 -10.66
N SER A 746 25.24 2.38 -9.79
CA SER A 746 23.91 2.80 -9.35
C SER A 746 23.94 4.00 -8.38
N SER A 747 25.06 4.26 -7.70
CA SER A 747 25.14 5.28 -6.65
C SER A 747 25.04 6.72 -7.19
N LEU A 748 24.21 7.55 -6.56
CA LEU A 748 24.18 9.01 -6.77
C LEU A 748 25.27 9.75 -5.98
N LEU A 749 25.95 9.06 -5.06
CA LEU A 749 26.95 9.67 -4.17
C LEU A 749 28.34 9.74 -4.83
N THR A 750 28.41 10.27 -6.05
CA THR A 750 29.65 10.40 -6.83
C THR A 750 29.93 11.86 -7.20
N ASP A 751 31.21 12.19 -7.36
CA ASP A 751 31.63 13.50 -7.82
C ASP A 751 31.07 13.84 -9.21
N GLN A 752 30.91 12.83 -10.06
CA GLN A 752 30.36 12.97 -11.40
C GLN A 752 28.89 13.43 -11.35
N VAL A 753 28.08 12.83 -10.49
CA VAL A 753 26.67 13.23 -10.29
C VAL A 753 26.60 14.66 -9.75
N ALA A 754 27.42 15.00 -8.75
CA ALA A 754 27.43 16.35 -8.20
C ALA A 754 27.79 17.40 -9.28
N GLU A 755 28.79 17.14 -10.11
CA GLU A 755 29.18 18.04 -11.18
C GLU A 755 28.11 18.17 -12.28
N ALA A 756 27.43 17.06 -12.61
CA ALA A 756 26.35 17.06 -13.59
C ALA A 756 25.11 17.86 -13.14
N LEU A 757 24.89 17.97 -11.82
CA LEU A 757 23.79 18.76 -11.23
C LEU A 757 24.13 20.25 -11.07
N ARG A 758 25.36 20.70 -11.31
CA ARG A 758 25.82 22.08 -11.04
C ARG A 758 24.98 23.17 -11.70
N ASP A 759 24.61 22.98 -12.95
CA ASP A 759 23.85 23.94 -13.75
C ASP A 759 22.37 23.53 -13.92
N LYS A 760 21.88 22.64 -13.04
CA LYS A 760 20.51 22.13 -13.07
C LYS A 760 19.71 22.63 -11.88
N SER A 761 18.40 22.74 -12.04
CA SER A 761 17.51 22.99 -10.93
C SER A 761 17.09 21.66 -10.30
N TYR A 762 17.51 21.43 -9.05
CA TYR A 762 17.25 20.18 -8.34
C TYR A 762 16.54 20.45 -7.01
N PHE A 763 15.43 19.77 -6.78
CA PHE A 763 14.63 19.87 -5.56
C PHE A 763 14.59 18.54 -4.83
N LEU A 764 15.25 18.48 -3.67
CA LEU A 764 15.32 17.31 -2.80
C LEU A 764 14.31 17.45 -1.66
N ILE A 765 13.40 16.50 -1.54
CA ILE A 765 12.32 16.48 -0.54
C ILE A 765 12.39 15.20 0.26
N HIS A 766 12.24 15.25 1.62
CA HIS A 766 12.28 14.04 2.43
C HIS A 766 11.62 14.22 3.81
N GLY A 767 10.93 13.19 4.30
CA GLY A 767 10.44 13.09 5.67
C GLY A 767 11.56 12.76 6.65
N THR A 768 11.63 13.41 7.81
CA THR A 768 12.72 13.15 8.78
C THR A 768 12.50 11.85 9.58
N ALA A 769 11.26 11.35 9.63
CA ALA A 769 10.89 10.11 10.29
C ALA A 769 10.63 8.96 9.31
N ASP A 770 11.12 9.07 8.08
CA ASP A 770 11.05 8.01 7.06
C ASP A 770 11.79 6.77 7.56
N ASP A 771 11.01 5.71 7.81
CA ASP A 771 11.47 4.41 8.31
C ASP A 771 11.83 3.44 7.19
N ASN A 772 11.47 3.76 5.95
CA ASN A 772 11.69 2.97 4.75
C ASN A 772 12.97 3.44 4.04
N VAL A 773 12.92 4.57 3.33
CA VAL A 773 14.09 5.23 2.74
C VAL A 773 14.61 6.28 3.75
N HIS A 774 15.45 5.88 4.65
CA HIS A 774 15.86 6.74 5.76
C HIS A 774 16.32 8.14 5.31
N TYR A 775 15.99 9.16 6.08
CA TYR A 775 16.44 10.55 5.86
C TYR A 775 17.97 10.68 5.69
N GLN A 776 18.72 9.66 6.11
CA GLN A 776 20.16 9.51 5.84
C GLN A 776 20.48 9.65 4.35
N HIS A 777 19.65 9.15 3.43
CA HIS A 777 19.85 9.26 1.99
C HIS A 777 19.93 10.73 1.56
N ALA A 778 18.93 11.53 1.95
CA ALA A 778 18.91 12.95 1.64
C ALA A 778 20.11 13.69 2.23
N MET A 779 20.49 13.37 3.47
CA MET A 779 21.61 14.03 4.14
C MET A 779 22.97 13.70 3.50
N LEU A 780 23.15 12.50 3.00
CA LEU A 780 24.41 12.13 2.31
C LEU A 780 24.52 12.82 0.95
N LEU A 781 23.43 12.89 0.18
CA LEU A 781 23.42 13.62 -1.09
C LEU A 781 23.63 15.12 -0.86
N SER A 782 22.91 15.70 0.10
CA SER A 782 23.09 17.11 0.49
C SER A 782 24.54 17.43 0.86
N ARG A 783 25.16 16.57 1.68
CA ARG A 783 26.58 16.73 2.04
C ARG A 783 27.52 16.69 0.83
N LEU A 784 27.26 15.80 -0.14
CA LEU A 784 28.05 15.71 -1.36
C LEU A 784 27.93 17.02 -2.17
N LEU A 785 26.69 17.47 -2.46
CA LEU A 785 26.43 18.69 -3.24
C LEU A 785 27.03 19.94 -2.57
N GLN A 786 26.82 20.11 -1.26
CA GLN A 786 27.38 21.20 -0.48
C GLN A 786 28.92 21.24 -0.52
N ARG A 787 29.59 20.06 -0.41
CA ARG A 787 31.06 20.01 -0.47
C ARG A 787 31.61 20.28 -1.85
N ARG A 788 30.81 20.09 -2.89
CA ARG A 788 31.15 20.40 -4.27
C ARG A 788 30.68 21.79 -4.71
N ASP A 789 30.13 22.58 -3.79
CA ASP A 789 29.60 23.93 -4.05
C ASP A 789 28.56 23.91 -5.19
N VAL A 790 27.62 22.93 -5.13
CA VAL A 790 26.49 22.80 -6.04
C VAL A 790 25.23 23.30 -5.31
N TYR A 791 24.58 24.28 -5.89
CA TYR A 791 23.30 24.78 -5.35
C TYR A 791 22.14 23.82 -5.66
N PHE A 792 21.27 23.61 -4.68
CA PHE A 792 20.03 22.85 -4.81
C PHE A 792 19.00 23.36 -3.79
N THR A 793 17.73 23.11 -4.06
CA THR A 793 16.62 23.36 -3.12
C THR A 793 16.36 22.11 -2.30
N GLN A 794 16.13 22.26 -0.99
CA GLN A 794 15.78 21.16 -0.11
C GLN A 794 14.58 21.50 0.76
N MET A 795 13.65 20.55 0.91
CA MET A 795 12.54 20.58 1.85
C MET A 795 12.58 19.34 2.73
N SER A 796 12.61 19.55 4.05
CA SER A 796 12.52 18.45 5.03
C SER A 796 11.20 18.55 5.76
N TYR A 797 10.44 17.46 5.80
CA TYR A 797 9.18 17.37 6.53
C TYR A 797 9.44 16.70 7.88
N THR A 798 9.31 17.49 8.93
CA THR A 798 9.63 17.07 10.31
C THR A 798 8.63 16.05 10.80
N ASP A 799 9.15 14.91 11.29
CA ASP A 799 8.40 13.80 11.85
C ASP A 799 7.39 13.12 10.88
N GLU A 800 7.50 13.42 9.59
CA GLU A 800 6.74 12.72 8.55
C GLU A 800 7.51 11.47 8.09
N ASP A 801 6.74 10.42 7.83
CA ASP A 801 7.20 9.13 7.31
C ASP A 801 7.44 9.17 5.79
N HIS A 802 7.65 7.99 5.17
CA HIS A 802 7.84 7.83 3.73
C HIS A 802 6.66 8.35 2.90
N GLY A 803 5.45 8.27 3.43
CA GLY A 803 4.20 8.67 2.77
C GLY A 803 3.90 10.16 2.79
N LEU A 804 4.55 10.97 3.66
CA LEU A 804 4.32 12.41 3.83
C LEU A 804 2.83 12.77 3.97
N VAL A 805 2.02 11.88 4.51
CA VAL A 805 0.55 12.00 4.51
C VAL A 805 0.07 13.24 5.28
N GLY A 806 0.76 13.58 6.38
CA GLY A 806 0.40 14.71 7.23
C GLY A 806 0.55 16.08 6.54
N VAL A 807 1.38 16.16 5.50
CA VAL A 807 1.82 17.42 4.87
C VAL A 807 1.60 17.47 3.35
N ARG A 808 0.81 16.57 2.78
CA ARG A 808 0.51 16.49 1.34
C ARG A 808 0.11 17.83 0.71
N PRO A 809 -0.77 18.65 1.31
CA PRO A 809 -1.10 19.95 0.74
C PRO A 809 0.12 20.85 0.59
N HIS A 810 0.98 20.91 1.62
CA HIS A 810 2.22 21.72 1.56
C HIS A 810 3.22 21.17 0.54
N LEU A 811 3.33 19.84 0.46
CA LEU A 811 4.20 19.16 -0.51
C LEU A 811 3.82 19.55 -1.94
N TYR A 812 2.55 19.43 -2.32
CA TYR A 812 2.10 19.77 -3.67
C TYR A 812 2.28 21.27 -3.98
N HIS A 813 1.96 22.15 -3.04
CA HIS A 813 2.25 23.60 -3.22
C HIS A 813 3.74 23.90 -3.40
N ALA A 814 4.62 23.18 -2.67
CA ALA A 814 6.07 23.35 -2.81
C ALA A 814 6.58 22.84 -4.17
N LEU A 815 6.05 21.71 -4.64
CA LEU A 815 6.34 21.17 -5.97
C LEU A 815 5.84 22.11 -7.08
N GLU A 816 4.62 22.64 -6.98
CA GLU A 816 4.09 23.61 -7.93
C GLU A 816 4.94 24.86 -8.00
N LYS A 817 5.31 25.42 -6.85
CA LYS A 817 6.19 26.59 -6.82
C LYS A 817 7.53 26.33 -7.50
N PHE A 818 8.14 25.19 -7.28
CA PHE A 818 9.38 24.79 -7.94
C PHE A 818 9.21 24.68 -9.45
N LEU A 819 8.11 24.11 -9.93
CA LEU A 819 7.81 23.98 -11.35
C LEU A 819 7.50 25.33 -11.99
N GLU A 820 6.78 26.24 -11.32
CA GLU A 820 6.57 27.61 -11.80
C GLU A 820 7.90 28.35 -12.03
N GLU A 821 8.86 28.22 -11.12
CA GLU A 821 10.15 28.91 -11.20
C GLU A 821 11.08 28.32 -12.27
N HIS A 822 10.98 27.02 -12.57
CA HIS A 822 11.97 26.33 -13.37
C HIS A 822 11.43 25.71 -14.68
N MET A 823 10.12 25.60 -14.84
CA MET A 823 9.51 24.95 -15.98
C MET A 823 8.58 25.91 -16.78
N LEU A 824 7.83 26.79 -16.10
CA LEU A 824 6.89 27.73 -16.73
C LEU A 824 7.59 29.05 -17.03
#